data_256b0fc62c080458c4b88dd67f027c7b
#
_entry.id   256b0fc62c080458c4b88dd67f027c7b
#
_cell.length_a   1.000
_cell.length_b   1.000
_cell.length_c   1.000
_cell.angle_alpha   90.00
_cell.angle_beta   90.00
_cell.angle_gamma   90.00
#
_symmetry.space_group_name_H-M   'P 1'
#
loop_
_entity.id
_entity.type
_entity.pdbx_description
1 polymer ?
#
loop_
_entity_poly.entity_id
_entity_poly.type
_entity_poly.pdbx_seq_one_letter_code
_entity_poly.pdbx_strand_id
1 'polypeptide(L)'
;MNHRLGPAVVLILLAFATTASAQAPSRPAYGAVRVSVPPVVDGDLSDEAWRDAPEITGFTQRDPDEGQAARQQTRIKVVYDNDAIYFGAFMEDDGPATPLLARRDSDLNNGDYIRISIDSQQDRLNGAAFVVNASNVQMDMILYNDIYDDISWDAVWDSAAKIVPKGWVAEVRIPYSQLRFPERDAHTWGFNVSRWVARTRESSRLVHTPKTESGFVSRFADLTGISGITPRRGFEIVPYGVARTDLHSRADNPFINASAHRMEGGVDLKYGLTSSLTLTGTINPDFGQVEVDPAVLNLSQFETFFPEKRPFFTEGADVFRFGQGPANSRWGFNMWFPTFFYSRRIGRAPQGFLNAEYQDAPGETTILGAAKVTGKVGEKWTIGVLDALTDREQAWYRNGLEVGKQTVEPMTNYLVARATREFGQASRAGFMFTSVNRRLSDNLEPTLRENAYFGGVDGYSLFRDKSWILEWLGGMSLVQGSEAAIAATQRNGARYYHRPDAGHIEYDPTRTSLTGWMGRAMLGKRTGKWRPNFQVQALSPGLELNDVGYLPNVDAVSTHAVLHYLNTDVTKYTREISVWGSKYQNFNFDGDLTANGIASDTFVQLKNYWNVFSWFGVQWDKIDDRLTRGGPAVVMPGNHYIGGGFGNDSRKKLSFEVWAEVMNRDDGGEATTVSLSTSYRPTPAILVSVSPRLTRSTSMTQYVGTFEAPEKTATFGRQYVFGTIDQRTLDLGIRTEWTMSARLSMQLYLQPFIASGDYHSFKELVRPRDDEYAPLATIYDEATNAYAASQTAFGNPDFNFRSVRGSAVVRWEFRPGSALYVVWNENRSDVV
;
A
#
# COMPACT_ATOMS: atom_id res chain seq x y z
N MET A 1 -44.63 -7.38 -9.72
CA MET A 1 -44.73 -5.96 -10.16
C MET A 1 -43.35 -5.54 -10.59
N ASN A 2 -43.13 -5.44 -11.91
CA ASN A 2 -41.86 -5.17 -12.53
C ASN A 2 -41.52 -3.66 -12.41
N HIS A 3 -40.54 -3.30 -11.58
CA HIS A 3 -39.90 -2.01 -11.64
C HIS A 3 -38.48 -2.15 -12.23
N ARG A 4 -38.38 -1.94 -13.54
CA ARG A 4 -37.13 -1.68 -14.24
C ARG A 4 -36.61 -0.31 -13.78
N LEU A 5 -35.56 -0.28 -12.99
CA LEU A 5 -34.74 0.91 -12.78
C LEU A 5 -33.85 1.10 -14.02
N GLY A 6 -34.33 1.97 -14.91
CA GLY A 6 -33.61 2.39 -16.10
C GLY A 6 -32.43 3.31 -15.79
N PRO A 7 -31.54 3.58 -16.77
CA PRO A 7 -30.23 4.22 -16.61
C PRO A 7 -30.36 5.74 -16.46
N ALA A 8 -30.82 6.21 -15.31
CA ALA A 8 -31.02 7.63 -15.03
C ALA A 8 -29.93 8.27 -14.11
N VAL A 9 -28.85 7.55 -13.78
CA VAL A 9 -27.84 8.05 -12.81
C VAL A 9 -26.63 8.73 -13.47
N VAL A 10 -26.50 8.76 -14.79
CA VAL A 10 -25.26 9.22 -15.48
C VAL A 10 -25.27 10.70 -15.90
N LEU A 11 -26.32 11.49 -15.69
CA LEU A 11 -26.48 12.79 -16.35
C LEU A 11 -26.60 14.02 -15.42
N ILE A 12 -26.06 14.03 -14.19
CA ILE A 12 -26.13 15.21 -13.28
C ILE A 12 -24.74 15.76 -12.90
N LEU A 13 -23.71 15.68 -13.71
CA LEU A 13 -22.38 16.17 -13.33
C LEU A 13 -21.74 17.21 -14.25
N LEU A 14 -22.51 17.94 -15.07
CA LEU A 14 -21.92 18.89 -16.02
C LEU A 14 -22.36 20.37 -15.90
N ALA A 15 -22.86 20.82 -14.77
CA ALA A 15 -23.26 22.20 -14.63
C ALA A 15 -22.93 22.78 -13.25
N PHE A 16 -21.67 23.14 -12.99
CA PHE A 16 -21.29 24.17 -12.01
C PHE A 16 -19.83 24.60 -12.23
N ALA A 17 -19.59 25.40 -13.24
CA ALA A 17 -18.37 26.18 -13.38
C ALA A 17 -18.69 27.64 -13.49
N THR A 18 -19.00 28.30 -12.37
CA THR A 18 -18.91 29.74 -12.27
C THR A 18 -17.71 30.10 -11.42
N THR A 19 -16.66 30.56 -12.07
CA THR A 19 -15.41 31.01 -11.46
C THR A 19 -15.62 32.40 -10.85
N ALA A 20 -15.77 32.47 -9.53
CA ALA A 20 -15.41 33.67 -8.80
C ALA A 20 -13.88 33.70 -8.66
N SER A 21 -13.21 34.59 -9.37
CA SER A 21 -11.78 34.86 -9.24
C SER A 21 -11.56 35.62 -7.92
N ALA A 22 -11.40 34.88 -6.82
CA ALA A 22 -10.86 35.46 -5.60
C ALA A 22 -9.37 35.69 -5.81
N GLN A 23 -8.89 36.90 -5.56
CA GLN A 23 -7.48 37.25 -5.59
C GLN A 23 -6.73 36.34 -4.56
N ALA A 24 -5.81 35.51 -5.05
CA ALA A 24 -5.05 34.63 -4.18
C ALA A 24 -4.29 35.46 -3.14
N PRO A 25 -4.29 35.11 -1.85
CA PRO A 25 -3.52 35.81 -0.84
C PRO A 25 -2.04 35.85 -1.26
N SER A 26 -1.38 37.00 -1.05
CA SER A 26 0.05 37.18 -1.34
C SER A 26 0.85 36.15 -0.55
N ARG A 27 1.67 35.36 -1.24
CA ARG A 27 2.54 34.35 -0.62
C ARG A 27 3.80 35.01 -0.10
N PRO A 28 4.38 34.52 1.00
CA PRO A 28 5.75 34.93 1.37
C PRO A 28 6.70 34.60 0.22
N ALA A 29 7.68 35.50 -0.01
CA ALA A 29 8.72 35.31 -1.01
C ALA A 29 10.09 35.42 -0.36
N TYR A 30 11.00 34.52 -0.74
CA TYR A 30 12.38 34.48 -0.25
C TYR A 30 13.34 34.46 -1.43
N GLY A 31 14.51 35.09 -1.28
CA GLY A 31 15.51 35.18 -2.34
C GLY A 31 16.59 34.13 -2.23
N ALA A 32 16.96 33.50 -3.32
CA ALA A 32 18.18 32.73 -3.48
C ALA A 32 19.24 33.60 -4.14
N VAL A 33 20.52 33.47 -3.71
CA VAL A 33 21.64 34.28 -4.19
C VAL A 33 22.55 33.41 -5.07
N ARG A 34 22.92 33.96 -6.25
CA ARG A 34 23.84 33.27 -7.13
C ARG A 34 25.28 33.47 -6.63
N VAL A 35 26.05 32.38 -6.58
CA VAL A 35 27.47 32.40 -6.19
C VAL A 35 28.36 31.94 -7.33
N SER A 36 29.58 32.49 -7.40
CA SER A 36 30.60 32.08 -8.37
C SER A 36 31.46 30.92 -7.85
N VAL A 37 31.62 30.84 -6.53
CA VAL A 37 32.31 29.74 -5.85
C VAL A 37 31.30 29.10 -4.91
N PRO A 38 30.95 27.83 -5.10
CA PRO A 38 30.00 27.15 -4.26
C PRO A 38 30.55 26.88 -2.86
N PRO A 39 29.70 26.77 -1.84
CA PRO A 39 30.13 26.36 -0.51
C PRO A 39 30.65 24.93 -0.49
N VAL A 40 31.59 24.66 0.41
CA VAL A 40 32.02 23.28 0.73
C VAL A 40 31.03 22.67 1.69
N VAL A 41 30.49 21.53 1.32
CA VAL A 41 29.50 20.85 2.18
C VAL A 41 30.22 20.07 3.27
N ASP A 42 30.56 20.76 4.37
CA ASP A 42 31.33 20.19 5.50
C ASP A 42 30.68 20.40 6.88
N GLY A 43 29.52 21.07 6.93
CA GLY A 43 28.77 21.39 8.16
C GLY A 43 29.26 22.67 8.85
N ASP A 44 29.90 23.60 8.09
CA ASP A 44 30.32 24.88 8.56
C ASP A 44 29.83 26.02 7.65
N LEU A 45 29.07 26.97 8.19
CA LEU A 45 28.51 28.09 7.43
C LEU A 45 29.47 29.30 7.38
N SER A 46 30.76 29.13 7.60
CA SER A 46 31.75 30.19 7.55
C SER A 46 32.23 30.57 6.13
N ASP A 47 31.90 29.76 5.12
CA ASP A 47 32.24 30.00 3.73
C ASP A 47 31.76 31.35 3.23
N GLU A 48 32.57 31.99 2.38
CA GLU A 48 32.23 33.26 1.77
C GLU A 48 30.89 33.22 0.99
N ALA A 49 30.59 32.09 0.39
CA ALA A 49 29.35 31.87 -0.32
C ALA A 49 28.08 32.18 0.50
N TRP A 50 28.12 31.99 1.82
CA TRP A 50 27.00 32.25 2.71
C TRP A 50 26.86 33.68 3.17
N ARG A 51 27.90 34.54 2.99
CA ARG A 51 27.96 35.88 3.58
C ARG A 51 26.80 36.77 3.13
N ASP A 52 26.59 36.85 1.83
CA ASP A 52 25.64 37.80 1.23
C ASP A 52 24.23 37.24 1.11
N ALA A 53 24.01 35.93 1.45
CA ALA A 53 22.71 35.32 1.42
C ALA A 53 21.86 35.81 2.60
N PRO A 54 20.62 36.30 2.34
CA PRO A 54 19.71 36.75 3.39
C PRO A 54 19.29 35.55 4.29
N GLU A 55 19.17 35.84 5.57
CA GLU A 55 18.68 34.87 6.52
C GLU A 55 17.14 34.76 6.43
N ILE A 56 16.63 33.56 6.30
CA ILE A 56 15.23 33.20 6.31
C ILE A 56 14.92 32.67 7.70
N THR A 57 13.97 33.29 8.40
CA THR A 57 13.56 33.03 9.78
C THR A 57 12.06 33.10 9.92
N GLY A 58 11.51 33.06 11.13
CA GLY A 58 10.08 33.28 11.40
C GLY A 58 9.25 31.99 11.35
N PHE A 59 9.80 30.90 11.82
CA PHE A 59 9.11 29.61 11.88
C PHE A 59 7.95 29.63 12.88
N THR A 60 6.85 29.02 12.50
CA THR A 60 5.63 28.87 13.30
C THR A 60 5.43 27.42 13.71
N GLN A 61 5.09 27.19 14.95
CA GLN A 61 4.82 25.85 15.47
C GLN A 61 3.55 25.27 14.85
N ARG A 62 3.65 24.03 14.40
CA ARG A 62 2.52 23.15 14.14
C ARG A 62 2.21 22.30 15.37
N ASP A 63 3.23 21.86 16.08
CA ASP A 63 3.20 21.10 17.33
C ASP A 63 4.30 21.64 18.26
N PRO A 64 4.12 21.61 19.57
CA PRO A 64 2.91 21.28 20.33
C PRO A 64 1.90 22.42 20.43
N ASP A 65 2.30 23.68 20.25
CA ASP A 65 1.48 24.86 20.48
C ASP A 65 1.20 25.56 19.15
N GLU A 66 0.21 25.03 18.42
CA GLU A 66 -0.11 25.42 17.04
C GLU A 66 -0.30 26.94 16.89
N GLY A 67 0.36 27.51 15.86
CA GLY A 67 0.26 28.93 15.54
C GLY A 67 1.17 29.83 16.38
N GLN A 68 1.87 29.32 17.39
CA GLN A 68 2.85 30.08 18.15
C GLN A 68 4.20 30.15 17.40
N ALA A 69 5.02 31.15 17.70
CA ALA A 69 6.40 31.19 17.21
C ALA A 69 7.17 29.95 17.66
N ALA A 70 8.10 29.48 16.83
CA ALA A 70 9.00 28.41 17.22
C ALA A 70 9.80 28.81 18.47
N ARG A 71 9.93 27.89 19.44
CA ARG A 71 10.66 28.16 20.71
C ARG A 71 12.15 28.32 20.45
N GLN A 72 12.66 27.61 19.46
CA GLN A 72 14.06 27.64 19.07
C GLN A 72 14.16 28.24 17.68
N GLN A 73 15.07 29.15 17.46
CA GLN A 73 15.26 29.81 16.16
C GLN A 73 15.85 28.86 15.13
N THR A 74 15.37 29.00 13.91
CA THR A 74 15.96 28.37 12.73
C THR A 74 16.29 29.45 11.73
N ARG A 75 17.53 29.47 11.24
CA ARG A 75 18.02 30.40 10.22
C ARG A 75 18.44 29.60 9.00
N ILE A 76 17.91 29.95 7.84
CA ILE A 76 18.21 29.31 6.56
C ILE A 76 18.81 30.34 5.63
N LYS A 77 19.83 29.94 4.89
CA LYS A 77 20.40 30.68 3.77
C LYS A 77 20.32 29.84 2.51
N VAL A 78 20.04 30.45 1.37
CA VAL A 78 19.89 29.74 0.09
C VAL A 78 20.80 30.38 -0.94
N VAL A 79 21.72 29.59 -1.48
CA VAL A 79 22.59 30.00 -2.58
C VAL A 79 22.54 28.98 -3.72
N TYR A 80 22.94 29.37 -4.91
CA TYR A 80 22.97 28.47 -6.05
C TYR A 80 24.09 28.85 -7.06
N ASP A 81 24.53 27.86 -7.81
CA ASP A 81 25.45 28.01 -8.93
C ASP A 81 24.85 27.42 -10.24
N ASN A 82 25.69 27.02 -11.19
CA ASN A 82 25.25 26.40 -12.43
C ASN A 82 24.86 24.91 -12.27
N ASP A 83 25.23 24.26 -11.16
CA ASP A 83 25.18 22.81 -11.00
C ASP A 83 24.17 22.36 -9.94
N ALA A 84 23.98 23.19 -8.90
CA ALA A 84 23.17 22.82 -7.76
C ALA A 84 22.57 24.05 -7.05
N ILE A 85 21.59 23.78 -6.21
CA ILE A 85 21.10 24.69 -5.17
C ILE A 85 21.59 24.20 -3.82
N TYR A 86 21.98 25.16 -2.95
CA TYR A 86 22.55 24.88 -1.64
C TYR A 86 21.72 25.53 -0.55
N PHE A 87 21.55 24.82 0.55
CA PHE A 87 20.85 25.28 1.75
C PHE A 87 21.78 25.18 2.94
N GLY A 88 22.11 26.32 3.56
CA GLY A 88 22.79 26.38 4.83
C GLY A 88 21.78 26.65 5.93
N ALA A 89 21.75 25.81 6.95
CA ALA A 89 20.78 25.88 8.02
C ALA A 89 21.48 25.89 9.39
N PHE A 90 21.12 26.84 10.24
CA PHE A 90 21.49 26.84 11.64
C PHE A 90 20.27 26.69 12.52
N MET A 91 20.21 25.61 13.29
CA MET A 91 19.14 25.24 14.20
C MET A 91 19.57 25.50 15.64
N GLU A 92 19.17 26.67 16.19
CA GLU A 92 19.42 26.95 17.61
C GLU A 92 18.70 25.96 18.51
N ASP A 93 19.32 25.56 19.61
CA ASP A 93 18.70 24.72 20.66
C ASP A 93 19.31 25.10 22.03
N ASP A 94 18.43 25.35 22.99
CA ASP A 94 18.81 25.62 24.39
C ASP A 94 19.21 24.34 25.14
N GLY A 95 18.92 23.18 24.59
CA GLY A 95 19.31 21.88 25.10
C GLY A 95 20.26 21.16 24.15
N PRO A 96 20.69 19.96 24.48
CA PRO A 96 21.46 19.14 23.56
C PRO A 96 20.60 18.70 22.38
N ALA A 97 21.12 18.87 21.15
CA ALA A 97 20.51 18.27 19.98
C ALA A 97 20.39 16.74 20.17
N THR A 98 19.32 16.16 19.67
CA THR A 98 19.05 14.71 19.77
C THR A 98 19.56 14.01 18.50
N PRO A 99 20.79 13.45 18.52
CA PRO A 99 21.30 12.71 17.37
C PRO A 99 20.58 11.36 17.26
N LEU A 100 20.29 10.94 16.05
CA LEU A 100 19.78 9.61 15.75
C LEU A 100 20.59 9.01 14.60
N LEU A 101 21.35 7.97 14.88
CA LEU A 101 22.02 7.22 13.84
C LEU A 101 21.06 6.15 13.32
N ALA A 102 20.66 6.27 12.07
CA ALA A 102 19.74 5.38 11.41
C ALA A 102 20.20 5.11 9.97
N ARG A 103 19.59 4.16 9.30
CA ARG A 103 19.77 3.96 7.87
C ARG A 103 19.13 5.13 7.12
N ARG A 104 19.66 5.48 5.93
CA ARG A 104 18.97 6.37 4.98
C ARG A 104 17.52 5.90 4.78
N ASP A 105 16.61 6.83 4.67
CA ASP A 105 15.17 6.63 4.46
C ASP A 105 14.45 5.85 5.59
N SER A 106 15.01 5.92 6.80
CA SER A 106 14.38 5.42 8.00
C SER A 106 13.55 6.50 8.70
N ASP A 107 12.64 6.10 9.61
CA ASP A 107 11.92 7.04 10.47
C ASP A 107 12.89 7.84 11.36
N LEU A 108 12.91 9.14 11.17
CA LEU A 108 13.77 10.08 11.88
C LEU A 108 13.10 10.78 13.07
N ASN A 109 11.84 10.46 13.41
CA ASN A 109 11.05 11.18 14.42
C ASN A 109 11.62 11.12 15.85
N ASN A 110 12.54 10.21 16.12
CA ASN A 110 13.25 10.13 17.41
C ASN A 110 14.57 10.92 17.45
N GLY A 111 14.92 11.65 16.40
CA GLY A 111 16.06 12.55 16.30
C GLY A 111 15.65 13.92 15.79
N ASP A 112 16.51 14.92 16.01
CA ASP A 112 16.28 16.26 15.46
C ASP A 112 16.61 16.29 13.98
N TYR A 113 15.70 16.86 13.17
CA TYR A 113 15.91 16.99 11.73
C TYR A 113 15.38 18.30 11.15
N ILE A 114 15.88 18.62 9.97
CA ILE A 114 15.35 19.65 9.09
C ILE A 114 14.89 19.03 7.78
N ARG A 115 13.75 19.46 7.26
CA ARG A 115 13.17 19.05 5.97
C ARG A 115 13.06 20.25 5.06
N ILE A 116 13.73 20.21 3.94
CA ILE A 116 13.69 21.19 2.85
C ILE A 116 12.74 20.65 1.79
N SER A 117 11.70 21.40 1.44
CA SER A 117 10.68 20.99 0.47
C SER A 117 10.64 21.98 -0.69
N ILE A 118 10.74 21.48 -1.93
CA ILE A 118 10.85 22.27 -3.15
C ILE A 118 9.82 21.79 -4.16
N ASP A 119 9.04 22.73 -4.70
CA ASP A 119 8.23 22.55 -5.91
C ASP A 119 8.91 23.30 -7.06
N SER A 120 9.82 22.62 -7.74
CA SER A 120 10.60 23.18 -8.84
C SER A 120 9.79 23.33 -10.14
N GLN A 121 8.64 22.67 -10.25
CA GLN A 121 7.74 22.79 -11.39
C GLN A 121 6.70 23.91 -11.22
N GLN A 122 6.55 24.42 -10.00
CA GLN A 122 5.58 25.45 -9.62
C GLN A 122 4.12 25.04 -9.90
N ASP A 123 3.84 23.74 -9.83
CA ASP A 123 2.48 23.22 -10.03
C ASP A 123 1.61 23.25 -8.77
N ARG A 124 2.22 23.45 -7.59
CA ARG A 124 1.56 23.55 -6.29
C ARG A 124 0.84 22.28 -5.85
N LEU A 125 1.21 21.15 -6.42
CA LEU A 125 0.67 19.83 -6.12
C LEU A 125 1.76 18.80 -5.87
N ASN A 126 2.91 18.96 -6.55
CA ASN A 126 4.00 18.00 -6.49
C ASN A 126 5.32 18.72 -6.15
N GLY A 127 6.29 17.96 -5.67
CA GLY A 127 7.60 18.48 -5.33
C GLY A 127 8.55 17.40 -4.86
N ALA A 128 9.68 17.79 -4.34
CA ALA A 128 10.63 16.92 -3.67
C ALA A 128 10.95 17.45 -2.28
N ALA A 129 11.24 16.56 -1.35
CA ALA A 129 11.70 16.97 -0.03
C ALA A 129 12.97 16.21 0.34
N PHE A 130 13.89 16.92 0.97
CA PHE A 130 15.21 16.48 1.41
C PHE A 130 15.30 16.69 2.91
N VAL A 131 15.58 15.63 3.65
CA VAL A 131 15.63 15.65 5.11
C VAL A 131 17.03 15.26 5.55
N VAL A 132 17.58 16.02 6.47
CA VAL A 132 18.84 15.69 7.14
C VAL A 132 18.68 15.85 8.65
N ASN A 133 19.17 14.88 9.40
CA ASN A 133 19.12 14.94 10.85
C ASN A 133 20.47 15.39 11.46
N ALA A 134 20.50 15.62 12.78
CA ALA A 134 21.68 16.07 13.49
C ALA A 134 22.87 15.08 13.48
N SER A 135 22.68 13.85 13.01
CA SER A 135 23.72 12.83 12.76
C SER A 135 24.08 12.69 11.28
N ASN A 136 23.63 13.59 10.43
CA ASN A 136 23.79 13.56 8.98
C ASN A 136 23.19 12.30 8.30
N VAL A 137 22.09 11.78 8.84
CA VAL A 137 21.29 10.76 8.16
C VAL A 137 20.35 11.44 7.20
N GLN A 138 20.35 10.99 5.96
CA GLN A 138 19.54 11.53 4.87
C GLN A 138 18.24 10.76 4.71
N MET A 139 17.19 11.46 4.27
CA MET A 139 15.95 10.91 3.75
C MET A 139 15.46 11.82 2.62
N ASP A 140 14.96 11.23 1.56
CA ASP A 140 14.36 11.97 0.46
C ASP A 140 12.99 11.40 0.11
N MET A 141 12.14 12.22 -0.49
CA MET A 141 10.79 11.84 -0.86
C MET A 141 10.23 12.70 -1.97
N ILE A 142 9.36 12.11 -2.78
CA ILE A 142 8.49 12.86 -3.69
C ILE A 142 7.24 13.28 -2.95
N LEU A 143 6.86 14.55 -3.14
CA LEU A 143 5.58 15.10 -2.71
C LEU A 143 4.60 15.03 -3.88
N TYR A 144 3.38 14.52 -3.63
CA TYR A 144 2.38 14.40 -4.69
C TYR A 144 0.97 14.66 -4.19
N ASN A 145 0.08 15.05 -5.11
CA ASN A 145 -1.32 15.36 -4.80
C ASN A 145 -1.50 16.32 -3.61
N ASP A 146 -0.61 17.28 -3.45
CA ASP A 146 -0.63 18.33 -2.43
C ASP A 146 -0.32 17.89 -0.98
N ILE A 147 -0.72 16.68 -0.57
CA ILE A 147 -0.69 16.27 0.85
C ILE A 147 0.04 14.95 1.13
N TYR A 148 0.43 14.22 0.11
CA TYR A 148 1.09 12.93 0.25
C TYR A 148 2.59 13.03 -0.01
N ASP A 149 3.34 12.10 0.56
CA ASP A 149 4.75 11.86 0.29
C ASP A 149 5.00 10.39 -0.04
N ASP A 150 6.08 10.13 -0.79
CA ASP A 150 6.55 8.81 -1.18
C ASP A 150 8.07 8.75 -0.96
N ILE A 151 8.49 7.97 0.03
CA ILE A 151 9.88 7.77 0.43
C ILE A 151 10.61 6.71 -0.42
N SER A 152 9.94 6.11 -1.39
CA SER A 152 10.57 5.12 -2.27
C SER A 152 11.45 5.76 -3.35
N TRP A 153 11.38 7.08 -3.50
CA TRP A 153 12.27 7.82 -4.39
C TRP A 153 13.63 7.99 -3.75
N ASP A 154 14.68 7.64 -4.49
CA ASP A 154 16.07 7.75 -4.04
C ASP A 154 16.82 8.77 -4.92
N ALA A 155 17.26 9.86 -4.33
CA ALA A 155 17.98 10.94 -4.98
C ALA A 155 19.48 10.92 -4.61
N VAL A 156 20.31 11.38 -5.52
CA VAL A 156 21.76 11.55 -5.28
C VAL A 156 22.05 13.00 -4.92
N TRP A 157 22.26 13.27 -3.64
CA TRP A 157 22.54 14.61 -3.11
C TRP A 157 23.50 14.54 -1.94
N ASP A 158 24.13 15.67 -1.60
CA ASP A 158 25.14 15.75 -0.56
C ASP A 158 24.63 16.52 0.64
N SER A 159 25.03 16.12 1.83
CA SER A 159 24.80 16.87 3.06
C SER A 159 25.94 16.70 4.07
N ALA A 160 26.07 17.69 4.92
CA ALA A 160 26.89 17.61 6.11
C ALA A 160 26.14 18.23 7.30
N ALA A 161 26.20 17.58 8.46
CA ALA A 161 25.63 18.11 9.70
C ALA A 161 26.63 18.03 10.85
N LYS A 162 26.62 19.07 11.70
CA LYS A 162 27.53 19.20 12.82
C LYS A 162 26.83 19.75 14.06
N ILE A 163 26.96 19.07 15.17
CA ILE A 163 26.48 19.59 16.46
C ILE A 163 27.47 20.63 16.96
N VAL A 164 26.98 21.80 17.34
CA VAL A 164 27.72 22.94 17.82
C VAL A 164 27.19 23.40 19.19
N PRO A 165 27.92 24.27 19.96
CA PRO A 165 27.55 24.57 21.34
C PRO A 165 26.13 25.10 21.59
N LYS A 166 25.48 25.71 20.58
CA LYS A 166 24.12 26.30 20.72
C LYS A 166 23.14 25.71 19.74
N GLY A 167 23.30 24.44 19.37
CA GLY A 167 22.42 23.76 18.44
C GLY A 167 23.16 22.87 17.46
N TRP A 168 22.79 22.93 16.20
CA TRP A 168 23.44 22.18 15.14
C TRP A 168 23.31 22.90 13.78
N VAL A 169 24.22 22.59 12.89
CA VAL A 169 24.31 23.16 11.54
C VAL A 169 24.06 22.04 10.55
N ALA A 170 23.43 22.36 9.43
CA ALA A 170 23.33 21.47 8.27
C ALA A 170 23.60 22.24 6.99
N GLU A 171 24.37 21.65 6.10
CA GLU A 171 24.54 22.06 4.73
C GLU A 171 23.98 20.99 3.81
N VAL A 172 23.24 21.40 2.80
CA VAL A 172 22.59 20.52 1.84
C VAL A 172 22.86 21.03 0.43
N ARG A 173 23.40 20.18 -0.43
CA ARG A 173 23.61 20.42 -1.86
C ARG A 173 22.69 19.54 -2.67
N ILE A 174 21.82 20.14 -3.48
CA ILE A 174 20.87 19.43 -4.33
C ILE A 174 21.24 19.70 -5.80
N PRO A 175 21.82 18.72 -6.52
CA PRO A 175 22.13 18.86 -7.94
C PRO A 175 20.85 19.05 -8.78
N TYR A 176 20.92 19.87 -9.80
CA TYR A 176 19.80 20.09 -10.71
C TYR A 176 19.38 18.83 -11.47
N SER A 177 20.25 17.83 -11.59
CA SER A 177 19.90 16.52 -12.14
C SER A 177 18.86 15.75 -11.31
N GLN A 178 18.69 16.11 -10.03
CA GLN A 178 17.70 15.52 -9.13
C GLN A 178 16.37 16.29 -9.09
N LEU A 179 16.32 17.48 -9.68
CA LEU A 179 15.15 18.35 -9.73
C LEU A 179 14.59 18.40 -11.15
N ARG A 180 13.30 18.23 -11.29
CA ARG A 180 12.61 18.39 -12.57
C ARG A 180 12.01 19.78 -12.66
N PHE A 181 12.47 20.60 -13.60
CA PHE A 181 11.93 21.94 -13.82
C PHE A 181 11.96 22.32 -15.31
N PRO A 182 11.02 23.15 -15.79
CA PRO A 182 10.98 23.61 -17.18
C PRO A 182 12.19 24.52 -17.46
N GLU A 183 12.67 24.55 -18.69
CA GLU A 183 13.69 25.50 -19.13
C GLU A 183 13.10 26.90 -19.25
N ARG A 184 13.67 27.86 -18.51
CA ARG A 184 13.25 29.27 -18.47
C ARG A 184 14.46 30.15 -18.08
N ASP A 185 14.42 31.41 -18.46
CA ASP A 185 15.47 32.38 -18.09
C ASP A 185 15.51 32.68 -16.59
N ALA A 186 14.34 32.70 -15.95
CA ALA A 186 14.18 32.90 -14.52
C ALA A 186 13.15 31.95 -13.94
N HIS A 187 13.42 31.49 -12.72
CA HIS A 187 12.60 30.52 -12.01
C HIS A 187 12.05 31.11 -10.72
N THR A 188 10.81 30.76 -10.43
CA THR A 188 10.20 30.88 -9.11
C THR A 188 9.78 29.50 -8.67
N TRP A 189 10.36 28.99 -7.61
CA TRP A 189 10.01 27.65 -7.10
C TRP A 189 9.13 27.73 -5.87
N GLY A 190 8.30 26.72 -5.63
CA GLY A 190 7.64 26.59 -4.36
C GLY A 190 8.64 26.14 -3.29
N PHE A 191 8.56 26.69 -2.08
CA PHE A 191 9.55 26.45 -1.03
C PHE A 191 8.90 26.41 0.35
N ASN A 192 9.26 25.42 1.15
CA ASN A 192 8.92 25.36 2.57
C ASN A 192 10.03 24.61 3.33
N VAL A 193 10.25 24.98 4.56
CA VAL A 193 11.17 24.30 5.48
C VAL A 193 10.41 23.91 6.72
N SER A 194 10.65 22.70 7.19
CA SER A 194 10.11 22.21 8.46
C SER A 194 11.27 21.75 9.35
N ARG A 195 11.20 22.07 10.62
CA ARG A 195 12.12 21.60 11.64
C ARG A 195 11.37 20.72 12.65
N TRP A 196 11.99 19.65 13.03
CA TRP A 196 11.56 18.79 14.13
C TRP A 196 12.59 18.77 15.25
N VAL A 197 12.13 19.03 16.48
CA VAL A 197 12.90 18.94 17.72
C VAL A 197 12.35 17.78 18.53
N ALA A 198 13.04 16.64 18.52
CA ALA A 198 12.54 15.40 19.11
C ALA A 198 12.31 15.50 20.63
N ARG A 199 13.19 16.19 21.35
CA ARG A 199 13.13 16.38 22.80
C ARG A 199 11.83 17.05 23.25
N THR A 200 11.35 18.06 22.52
CA THR A 200 10.13 18.82 22.85
C THR A 200 8.92 18.40 22.01
N ARG A 201 9.10 17.53 21.01
CA ARG A 201 8.12 17.23 19.96
C ARG A 201 7.61 18.48 19.24
N GLU A 202 8.49 19.43 19.06
CA GLU A 202 8.17 20.64 18.34
C GLU A 202 8.37 20.43 16.85
N SER A 203 7.28 20.56 16.10
CA SER A 203 7.30 20.69 14.65
C SER A 203 7.04 22.14 14.32
N SER A 204 7.98 22.82 13.72
CA SER A 204 7.82 24.19 13.25
C SER A 204 8.04 24.28 11.74
N ARG A 205 7.36 25.21 11.09
CA ARG A 205 7.38 25.37 9.63
C ARG A 205 7.58 26.83 9.28
N LEU A 206 8.32 27.06 8.20
CA LEU A 206 8.49 28.41 7.63
C LEU A 206 7.14 28.93 7.11
N VAL A 207 6.38 28.07 6.40
CA VAL A 207 4.99 28.36 6.02
C VAL A 207 4.08 27.36 6.74
N HIS A 208 3.39 27.87 7.75
CA HIS A 208 2.47 27.07 8.56
C HIS A 208 1.13 26.85 7.86
N THR A 209 0.62 25.64 7.95
CA THR A 209 -0.75 25.28 7.59
C THR A 209 -1.48 24.78 8.83
N PRO A 210 -2.57 25.41 9.25
CA PRO A 210 -3.34 24.98 10.40
C PRO A 210 -3.84 23.53 10.25
N LYS A 211 -3.89 22.78 11.35
CA LYS A 211 -4.34 21.37 11.35
C LYS A 211 -5.81 21.21 10.94
N THR A 212 -6.58 22.28 11.10
CA THR A 212 -7.97 22.34 10.66
C THR A 212 -8.12 22.59 9.16
N GLU A 213 -7.03 22.94 8.46
CA GLU A 213 -6.96 23.15 7.04
C GLU A 213 -6.30 21.99 6.32
N SER A 214 -6.35 21.99 5.00
CA SER A 214 -5.71 21.00 4.14
C SER A 214 -4.79 21.69 3.13
N GLY A 215 -3.82 20.93 2.65
CA GLY A 215 -2.82 21.35 1.69
C GLY A 215 -1.43 21.47 2.35
N PHE A 216 -0.41 21.15 1.58
CA PHE A 216 0.99 21.30 1.96
C PHE A 216 1.79 21.99 0.85
N VAL A 217 1.92 21.35 -0.33
CA VAL A 217 2.65 21.93 -1.47
C VAL A 217 1.96 23.19 -2.01
N SER A 218 0.63 23.18 -2.02
CA SER A 218 -0.19 24.34 -2.44
C SER A 218 -0.01 25.58 -1.54
N ARG A 219 0.57 25.41 -0.35
CA ARG A 219 0.80 26.47 0.63
C ARG A 219 2.23 27.01 0.61
N PHE A 220 3.14 26.43 -0.15
CA PHE A 220 4.54 26.84 -0.19
C PHE A 220 4.73 28.32 -0.52
N ALA A 221 5.73 28.94 0.10
CA ALA A 221 6.26 30.25 -0.26
C ALA A 221 6.86 30.22 -1.67
N ASP A 222 7.19 31.40 -2.18
CA ASP A 222 7.91 31.56 -3.43
C ASP A 222 9.41 31.72 -3.14
N LEU A 223 10.26 30.87 -3.72
CA LEU A 223 11.70 31.02 -3.77
C LEU A 223 12.06 31.68 -5.11
N THR A 224 12.54 32.90 -5.05
CA THR A 224 12.82 33.76 -6.22
C THR A 224 14.31 34.01 -6.38
N GLY A 225 14.72 34.75 -7.44
CA GLY A 225 16.11 35.10 -7.68
C GLY A 225 16.92 34.05 -8.40
N ILE A 226 16.32 32.90 -8.77
CA ILE A 226 17.00 31.83 -9.50
C ILE A 226 16.95 32.13 -10.99
N SER A 227 18.13 32.30 -11.64
CA SER A 227 18.20 32.59 -13.08
C SER A 227 19.44 31.98 -13.72
N GLY A 228 19.39 31.78 -15.03
CA GLY A 228 20.53 31.29 -15.80
C GLY A 228 20.98 29.88 -15.43
N ILE A 229 20.04 29.03 -14.98
CA ILE A 229 20.25 27.61 -14.75
C ILE A 229 19.55 26.80 -15.84
N THR A 230 20.13 25.67 -16.19
CA THR A 230 19.57 24.75 -17.18
C THR A 230 19.31 23.39 -16.56
N PRO A 231 18.16 22.77 -16.89
CA PRO A 231 17.88 21.40 -16.44
C PRO A 231 18.96 20.45 -16.96
N ARG A 232 19.53 19.63 -16.09
CA ARG A 232 20.50 18.61 -16.52
C ARG A 232 19.78 17.28 -16.74
N ARG A 233 20.09 16.63 -17.85
CA ARG A 233 19.63 15.27 -18.14
C ARG A 233 20.52 14.31 -17.35
N GLY A 234 19.95 13.69 -16.31
CA GLY A 234 20.63 12.63 -15.59
C GLY A 234 20.76 11.38 -16.46
N PHE A 235 21.89 10.69 -16.36
CA PHE A 235 22.13 9.37 -16.93
C PHE A 235 22.76 8.50 -15.85
N GLU A 236 22.07 7.43 -15.47
CA GLU A 236 22.53 6.50 -14.46
C GLU A 236 22.47 5.08 -15.02
N ILE A 237 23.50 4.29 -14.78
CA ILE A 237 23.52 2.85 -15.03
C ILE A 237 23.92 2.18 -13.73
N VAL A 238 23.08 1.26 -13.27
CA VAL A 238 23.30 0.50 -12.05
C VAL A 238 23.37 -0.99 -12.39
N PRO A 239 24.56 -1.53 -12.69
CA PRO A 239 24.76 -2.96 -12.83
C PRO A 239 24.69 -3.64 -11.46
N TYR A 240 24.12 -4.83 -11.40
CA TYR A 240 24.12 -5.67 -10.21
C TYR A 240 24.39 -7.13 -10.53
N GLY A 241 24.88 -7.83 -9.54
CA GLY A 241 25.09 -9.28 -9.58
C GLY A 241 24.64 -9.88 -8.26
N VAL A 242 23.98 -11.03 -8.33
CA VAL A 242 23.49 -11.79 -7.19
C VAL A 242 24.08 -13.18 -7.25
N ALA A 243 24.69 -13.62 -6.13
CA ALA A 243 25.05 -15.01 -5.90
C ALA A 243 24.14 -15.56 -4.81
N ARG A 244 23.36 -16.59 -5.13
CA ARG A 244 22.38 -17.20 -4.23
C ARG A 244 22.71 -18.67 -3.99
N THR A 245 22.58 -19.08 -2.76
CA THR A 245 22.66 -20.50 -2.37
C THR A 245 21.37 -20.87 -1.65
N ASP A 246 20.58 -21.75 -2.25
CA ASP A 246 19.39 -22.32 -1.64
C ASP A 246 19.74 -23.64 -0.96
N LEU A 247 19.41 -23.75 0.33
CA LEU A 247 19.56 -24.96 1.11
C LEU A 247 18.19 -25.58 1.32
N HIS A 248 18.02 -26.81 0.86
CA HIS A 248 16.77 -27.56 1.00
C HIS A 248 16.91 -28.67 2.03
N SER A 249 15.86 -28.93 2.81
CA SER A 249 15.77 -30.18 3.56
C SER A 249 15.77 -31.35 2.56
N ARG A 250 16.44 -32.44 2.88
CA ARG A 250 16.42 -33.64 2.03
C ARG A 250 14.96 -34.08 1.84
N ALA A 251 14.43 -33.78 0.68
CA ALA A 251 13.21 -34.38 0.16
C ALA A 251 13.61 -35.55 -0.75
N ASP A 252 12.82 -36.59 -0.82
CA ASP A 252 13.01 -37.71 -1.76
C ASP A 252 12.77 -37.29 -3.22
N ASN A 253 12.74 -35.96 -3.49
CA ASN A 253 12.55 -35.41 -4.81
C ASN A 253 13.86 -35.47 -5.62
N PRO A 254 13.88 -36.19 -6.75
CA PRO A 254 15.09 -36.40 -7.54
C PRO A 254 15.61 -35.13 -8.25
N PHE A 255 14.82 -34.08 -8.34
CA PHE A 255 15.19 -32.81 -8.97
C PHE A 255 15.77 -31.79 -7.99
N ILE A 256 15.55 -31.97 -6.67
CA ILE A 256 15.96 -31.02 -5.66
C ILE A 256 17.26 -31.48 -5.00
N ASN A 257 18.34 -30.75 -5.20
CA ASN A 257 19.60 -30.98 -4.52
C ASN A 257 19.57 -30.36 -3.11
N ALA A 258 20.30 -30.93 -2.17
CA ALA A 258 20.43 -30.38 -0.81
C ALA A 258 20.98 -28.93 -0.80
N SER A 259 21.73 -28.55 -1.83
CA SER A 259 22.15 -27.17 -2.08
C SER A 259 22.09 -26.87 -3.57
N ALA A 260 21.51 -25.71 -3.91
CA ALA A 260 21.48 -25.17 -5.26
C ALA A 260 22.19 -23.82 -5.27
N HIS A 261 23.10 -23.64 -6.21
CA HIS A 261 23.85 -22.38 -6.38
C HIS A 261 23.41 -21.72 -7.68
N ARG A 262 23.06 -20.42 -7.59
CA ARG A 262 22.68 -19.63 -8.75
C ARG A 262 23.46 -18.33 -8.77
N MET A 263 23.82 -17.87 -9.98
CA MET A 263 24.40 -16.56 -10.21
C MET A 263 23.54 -15.84 -11.24
N GLU A 264 23.12 -14.67 -10.91
CA GLU A 264 22.27 -13.85 -11.75
C GLU A 264 22.87 -12.44 -11.84
N GLY A 265 22.59 -11.75 -12.92
CA GLY A 265 23.03 -10.37 -13.11
C GLY A 265 22.06 -9.61 -13.98
N GLY A 266 21.96 -8.33 -13.73
CA GLY A 266 21.09 -7.46 -14.46
C GLY A 266 21.60 -6.03 -14.45
N VAL A 267 20.85 -5.12 -15.05
CA VAL A 267 21.20 -3.72 -15.14
C VAL A 267 19.96 -2.85 -15.11
N ASP A 268 20.01 -1.82 -14.30
CA ASP A 268 19.05 -0.74 -14.31
C ASP A 268 19.61 0.48 -15.03
N LEU A 269 18.75 1.14 -15.77
CA LEU A 269 19.05 2.35 -16.55
C LEU A 269 18.08 3.44 -16.17
N LYS A 270 18.59 4.66 -15.91
CA LYS A 270 17.77 5.85 -15.75
C LYS A 270 18.30 6.96 -16.63
N TYR A 271 17.42 7.53 -17.46
CA TYR A 271 17.79 8.56 -18.44
C TYR A 271 16.73 9.66 -18.52
N GLY A 272 17.17 10.91 -18.36
CA GLY A 272 16.32 12.08 -18.59
C GLY A 272 16.08 12.29 -20.08
N LEU A 273 14.92 11.87 -20.60
CA LEU A 273 14.51 12.13 -21.99
C LEU A 273 14.38 13.63 -22.26
N THR A 274 13.77 14.33 -21.32
CA THR A 274 13.66 15.80 -21.28
C THR A 274 13.95 16.28 -19.87
N SER A 275 13.85 17.56 -19.63
CA SER A 275 13.93 18.15 -18.28
C SER A 275 12.82 17.68 -17.32
N SER A 276 11.75 17.11 -17.86
CA SER A 276 10.55 16.72 -17.10
C SER A 276 10.13 15.25 -17.28
N LEU A 277 10.73 14.54 -18.24
CA LEU A 277 10.43 13.13 -18.54
C LEU A 277 11.65 12.26 -18.27
N THR A 278 11.46 11.18 -17.55
CA THR A 278 12.49 10.19 -17.25
C THR A 278 12.11 8.84 -17.84
N LEU A 279 13.03 8.20 -18.53
CA LEU A 279 13.02 6.80 -18.89
C LEU A 279 13.76 6.01 -17.80
N THR A 280 13.11 5.02 -17.23
CA THR A 280 13.75 4.02 -16.38
C THR A 280 13.59 2.67 -17.06
N GLY A 281 14.67 1.92 -17.22
CA GLY A 281 14.67 0.58 -17.81
C GLY A 281 15.35 -0.42 -16.89
N THR A 282 14.97 -1.67 -16.99
CA THR A 282 15.62 -2.78 -16.29
C THR A 282 15.69 -4.00 -17.20
N ILE A 283 16.78 -4.72 -17.14
CA ILE A 283 16.98 -5.99 -17.81
C ILE A 283 17.34 -7.02 -16.74
N ASN A 284 16.59 -8.11 -16.72
CA ASN A 284 16.71 -9.18 -15.71
C ASN A 284 16.76 -8.62 -14.29
N PRO A 285 15.72 -7.87 -13.85
CA PRO A 285 15.72 -7.25 -12.52
C PRO A 285 15.89 -8.30 -11.44
N ASP A 286 16.75 -7.97 -10.46
CA ASP A 286 16.93 -8.82 -9.29
C ASP A 286 15.62 -8.92 -8.50
N PHE A 287 15.15 -10.14 -8.32
CA PHE A 287 14.07 -10.49 -7.40
C PHE A 287 14.57 -10.75 -5.97
N GLY A 288 15.86 -10.59 -5.70
CA GLY A 288 16.45 -10.74 -4.38
C GLY A 288 15.71 -9.85 -3.38
N GLN A 289 14.54 -10.31 -2.96
CA GLN A 289 13.77 -9.65 -1.92
C GLN A 289 14.62 -9.65 -0.65
N VAL A 290 15.18 -8.48 -0.35
CA VAL A 290 15.94 -8.25 0.88
C VAL A 290 15.06 -8.50 2.11
N GLU A 291 13.73 -8.34 1.98
CA GLU A 291 12.75 -8.61 3.02
C GLU A 291 11.74 -9.70 2.60
N VAL A 292 11.63 -10.74 3.42
CA VAL A 292 10.63 -11.81 3.24
C VAL A 292 9.23 -11.30 3.57
N ASP A 293 8.21 -11.75 2.82
CA ASP A 293 6.82 -11.49 3.17
C ASP A 293 6.42 -12.27 4.44
N PRO A 294 5.59 -11.69 5.32
CA PRO A 294 5.19 -12.35 6.56
C PRO A 294 4.39 -13.63 6.29
N ALA A 295 4.49 -14.60 7.22
CA ALA A 295 3.63 -15.76 7.21
C ALA A 295 2.19 -15.36 7.56
N VAL A 296 1.25 -15.85 6.78
CA VAL A 296 -0.19 -15.69 7.04
C VAL A 296 -0.91 -17.02 6.80
N LEU A 297 -1.88 -17.34 7.64
CA LEU A 297 -2.82 -18.40 7.38
C LEU A 297 -4.09 -17.80 6.76
N ASN A 298 -4.39 -18.18 5.54
CA ASN A 298 -5.56 -17.69 4.82
C ASN A 298 -6.58 -18.83 4.61
N LEU A 299 -7.63 -18.87 5.42
CA LEU A 299 -8.76 -19.80 5.29
C LEU A 299 -9.89 -19.23 4.42
N SER A 300 -9.76 -17.97 4.00
CA SER A 300 -10.73 -17.31 3.14
C SER A 300 -10.54 -17.70 1.67
N GLN A 301 -11.53 -17.37 0.85
CA GLN A 301 -11.46 -17.51 -0.61
C GLN A 301 -10.71 -16.37 -1.31
N PHE A 302 -10.25 -15.36 -0.56
CA PHE A 302 -9.64 -14.15 -1.11
C PHE A 302 -8.12 -14.27 -1.10
N GLU A 303 -7.49 -13.77 -2.16
CA GLU A 303 -6.03 -13.65 -2.25
C GLU A 303 -5.48 -12.66 -1.21
N THR A 304 -4.31 -12.95 -0.63
CA THR A 304 -3.62 -12.04 0.28
C THR A 304 -2.84 -10.98 -0.51
N PHE A 305 -3.02 -9.72 -0.13
CA PHE A 305 -2.29 -8.59 -0.72
C PHE A 305 -0.95 -8.37 0.00
N PHE A 306 0.14 -8.26 -0.78
CA PHE A 306 1.46 -7.86 -0.29
C PHE A 306 1.93 -6.59 -1.01
N PRO A 307 2.49 -5.59 -0.30
CA PRO A 307 3.01 -4.39 -0.95
C PRO A 307 4.21 -4.70 -1.85
N GLU A 308 4.40 -3.90 -2.90
CA GLU A 308 5.57 -3.97 -3.76
C GLU A 308 6.83 -3.50 -3.02
N LYS A 309 7.96 -4.15 -3.25
CA LYS A 309 9.26 -3.83 -2.63
C LYS A 309 10.39 -3.63 -3.64
N ARG A 310 10.19 -4.02 -4.90
CA ARG A 310 11.21 -3.94 -5.96
C ARG A 310 11.40 -2.50 -6.41
N PRO A 311 12.63 -1.93 -6.37
CA PRO A 311 12.90 -0.51 -6.64
C PRO A 311 12.39 -0.04 -8.00
N PHE A 312 12.57 -0.82 -9.06
CA PHE A 312 12.06 -0.46 -10.38
C PHE A 312 10.55 -0.17 -10.39
N PHE A 313 9.75 -0.91 -9.63
CA PHE A 313 8.28 -0.73 -9.60
C PHE A 313 7.82 0.28 -8.55
N THR A 314 8.57 0.53 -7.49
CA THR A 314 8.19 1.48 -6.44
C THR A 314 8.53 2.91 -6.82
N GLU A 315 9.67 3.16 -7.45
CA GLU A 315 10.05 4.51 -7.89
C GLU A 315 9.07 5.05 -8.94
N GLY A 316 8.46 6.21 -8.67
CA GLY A 316 7.48 6.84 -9.57
C GLY A 316 6.16 6.09 -9.71
N ALA A 317 5.84 5.20 -8.77
CA ALA A 317 4.56 4.47 -8.75
C ALA A 317 3.36 5.39 -8.55
N ASP A 318 3.56 6.55 -7.94
CA ASP A 318 2.56 7.59 -7.72
C ASP A 318 1.89 8.05 -9.03
N VAL A 319 2.64 8.08 -10.14
CA VAL A 319 2.13 8.45 -11.47
C VAL A 319 1.06 7.46 -11.95
N PHE A 320 1.17 6.17 -11.61
CA PHE A 320 0.23 5.12 -12.01
C PHE A 320 -0.97 4.96 -11.08
N ARG A 321 -1.09 5.77 -10.03
CA ARG A 321 -2.24 5.72 -9.12
C ARG A 321 -3.50 6.21 -9.83
N PHE A 322 -4.58 5.42 -9.71
CA PHE A 322 -5.87 5.70 -10.34
C PHE A 322 -6.97 5.83 -9.28
N GLY A 323 -7.86 6.82 -9.46
CA GLY A 323 -8.97 7.06 -8.55
C GLY A 323 -8.61 7.68 -7.20
N GLN A 324 -7.47 8.38 -7.12
CA GLN A 324 -6.99 9.01 -5.89
C GLN A 324 -6.71 10.49 -6.10
N GLY A 325 -7.40 11.33 -5.32
CA GLY A 325 -7.19 12.77 -5.21
C GLY A 325 -6.66 13.18 -3.83
N PRO A 326 -6.57 14.48 -3.51
CA PRO A 326 -6.04 14.99 -2.25
C PRO A 326 -7.06 14.96 -1.10
N ALA A 327 -7.84 13.89 -0.96
CA ALA A 327 -8.76 13.72 0.16
C ALA A 327 -8.01 13.39 1.45
N ASN A 328 -8.35 14.07 2.56
CA ASN A 328 -7.72 13.82 3.86
C ASN A 328 -8.12 12.47 4.46
N SER A 329 -9.29 11.95 4.09
CA SER A 329 -9.81 10.68 4.60
C SER A 329 -10.53 9.92 3.50
N ARG A 330 -10.13 8.69 3.28
CA ARG A 330 -10.80 7.71 2.45
C ARG A 330 -11.19 6.55 3.32
N TRP A 331 -12.47 6.50 3.62
CA TRP A 331 -13.05 5.45 4.44
C TRP A 331 -13.29 4.21 3.57
N GLY A 332 -12.65 3.09 3.92
CA GLY A 332 -12.70 1.85 3.12
C GLY A 332 -13.22 0.64 3.87
N PHE A 333 -13.73 0.81 5.10
CA PHE A 333 -14.09 -0.29 5.99
C PHE A 333 -15.20 -1.21 5.45
N ASN A 334 -16.04 -0.73 4.51
CA ASN A 334 -17.10 -1.52 3.88
C ASN A 334 -16.95 -1.66 2.36
N MET A 335 -15.82 -1.25 1.77
CA MET A 335 -15.61 -1.23 0.32
C MET A 335 -14.31 -1.91 -0.05
N TRP A 336 -14.33 -2.66 -1.15
CA TRP A 336 -13.10 -3.14 -1.78
C TRP A 336 -12.55 -2.06 -2.68
N PHE A 337 -11.36 -1.56 -2.40
CA PHE A 337 -10.66 -0.62 -3.28
C PHE A 337 -9.79 -1.39 -4.26
N PRO A 338 -10.14 -1.38 -5.57
CA PRO A 338 -9.30 -2.01 -6.57
C PRO A 338 -7.93 -1.35 -6.66
N THR A 339 -6.89 -2.18 -6.79
CA THR A 339 -5.59 -1.74 -7.25
C THR A 339 -5.50 -2.04 -8.74
N PHE A 340 -5.44 -1.00 -9.57
CA PHE A 340 -5.51 -1.15 -11.03
C PHE A 340 -4.18 -1.54 -11.65
N PHE A 341 -3.08 -1.23 -10.98
CA PHE A 341 -1.75 -1.70 -11.29
C PHE A 341 -1.11 -2.27 -10.02
N TYR A 342 -1.01 -3.57 -9.96
CA TYR A 342 -0.36 -4.32 -8.90
C TYR A 342 0.88 -5.00 -9.49
N SER A 343 2.01 -4.33 -9.41
CA SER A 343 3.25 -4.71 -10.09
C SER A 343 3.77 -6.10 -9.72
N ARG A 344 3.39 -6.64 -8.55
CA ARG A 344 3.68 -8.03 -8.18
C ARG A 344 3.05 -9.10 -9.10
N ARG A 345 2.13 -8.71 -10.00
CA ARG A 345 1.67 -9.60 -11.08
C ARG A 345 2.76 -9.88 -12.10
N ILE A 346 3.67 -8.92 -12.30
CA ILE A 346 4.81 -9.06 -13.21
C ILE A 346 5.91 -9.82 -12.48
N GLY A 347 6.26 -11.00 -12.97
CA GLY A 347 7.26 -11.86 -12.35
C GLY A 347 6.76 -12.72 -11.18
N ARG A 348 5.44 -12.85 -10.97
CA ARG A 348 4.87 -13.73 -9.94
C ARG A 348 5.25 -15.20 -10.15
N ALA A 349 4.99 -16.03 -9.15
CA ALA A 349 5.11 -17.47 -9.30
C ALA A 349 4.27 -17.99 -10.48
N PRO A 350 4.74 -19.01 -11.22
CA PRO A 350 4.00 -19.61 -12.32
C PRO A 350 2.57 -20.01 -11.95
N GLN A 351 1.63 -19.82 -12.89
CA GLN A 351 0.19 -20.02 -12.69
C GLN A 351 -0.29 -21.41 -13.14
N GLY A 352 0.49 -22.08 -13.96
CA GLY A 352 0.19 -23.43 -14.45
C GLY A 352 0.34 -24.47 -13.36
N PHE A 353 -0.62 -25.37 -13.28
CA PHE A 353 -0.59 -26.50 -12.36
C PHE A 353 0.04 -27.72 -13.03
N LEU A 354 0.92 -28.40 -12.29
CA LEU A 354 1.55 -29.65 -12.71
C LEU A 354 1.15 -30.76 -11.73
N ASN A 355 0.42 -31.76 -12.21
CA ASN A 355 0.10 -32.93 -11.40
C ASN A 355 1.14 -34.04 -11.65
N ALA A 356 2.12 -34.14 -10.79
CA ALA A 356 3.23 -35.08 -10.91
C ALA A 356 3.64 -35.64 -9.54
N GLU A 357 4.20 -36.87 -9.56
CA GLU A 357 4.76 -37.54 -8.38
C GLU A 357 5.92 -36.69 -7.79
N TYR A 358 6.78 -36.20 -8.68
CA TYR A 358 7.86 -35.25 -8.33
C TYR A 358 7.89 -34.11 -9.33
N GLN A 359 8.10 -32.90 -8.82
CA GLN A 359 8.21 -31.72 -9.66
C GLN A 359 9.28 -30.74 -9.15
N ASP A 360 9.87 -30.00 -10.07
CA ASP A 360 10.72 -28.84 -9.80
C ASP A 360 10.25 -27.68 -10.68
N ALA A 361 9.50 -26.75 -10.08
CA ALA A 361 8.94 -25.58 -10.72
C ALA A 361 9.66 -24.32 -10.22
N PRO A 362 9.90 -23.33 -11.10
CA PRO A 362 10.42 -22.03 -10.67
C PRO A 362 9.49 -21.36 -9.65
N GLY A 363 10.08 -20.72 -8.63
CA GLY A 363 9.31 -19.99 -7.63
C GLY A 363 8.79 -18.63 -8.11
N GLU A 364 9.34 -18.15 -9.21
CA GLU A 364 9.03 -16.84 -9.81
C GLU A 364 9.24 -16.90 -11.34
N THR A 365 8.65 -15.95 -12.07
CA THR A 365 8.75 -15.83 -13.52
C THR A 365 9.81 -14.81 -13.88
N THR A 366 10.72 -15.17 -14.78
CA THR A 366 11.80 -14.30 -15.26
C THR A 366 11.24 -13.07 -15.98
N ILE A 367 11.65 -11.86 -15.56
CA ILE A 367 11.38 -10.64 -16.30
C ILE A 367 12.55 -10.42 -17.28
N LEU A 368 12.31 -10.59 -18.56
CA LEU A 368 13.31 -10.35 -19.61
C LEU A 368 13.74 -8.89 -19.65
N GLY A 369 12.78 -8.00 -19.47
CA GLY A 369 13.02 -6.58 -19.36
C GLY A 369 11.76 -5.79 -19.10
N ALA A 370 11.93 -4.60 -18.53
CA ALA A 370 10.86 -3.65 -18.36
C ALA A 370 11.38 -2.22 -18.57
N ALA A 371 10.51 -1.36 -19.07
CA ALA A 371 10.80 0.05 -19.23
C ALA A 371 9.61 0.90 -18.82
N LYS A 372 9.88 2.05 -18.19
CA LYS A 372 8.84 3.03 -17.89
C LYS A 372 9.30 4.45 -18.22
N VAL A 373 8.37 5.24 -18.75
CA VAL A 373 8.54 6.67 -18.97
C VAL A 373 7.56 7.39 -18.06
N THR A 374 8.07 8.26 -17.20
CA THR A 374 7.24 9.03 -16.26
C THR A 374 7.63 10.50 -16.24
N GLY A 375 6.66 11.38 -16.03
CA GLY A 375 6.91 12.79 -15.82
C GLY A 375 5.87 13.72 -16.45
N LYS A 376 6.24 14.98 -16.62
CA LYS A 376 5.35 16.01 -17.18
C LYS A 376 5.60 16.29 -18.66
N VAL A 377 4.51 16.50 -19.39
CA VAL A 377 4.52 16.98 -20.78
C VAL A 377 3.80 18.33 -20.80
N GLY A 378 4.58 19.38 -21.13
CA GLY A 378 4.12 20.74 -20.92
C GLY A 378 3.88 21.04 -19.44
N GLU A 379 3.03 22.00 -19.13
CA GLU A 379 2.80 22.46 -17.75
C GLU A 379 1.69 21.69 -17.02
N LYS A 380 0.80 21.01 -17.74
CA LYS A 380 -0.47 20.51 -17.18
C LYS A 380 -0.69 19.01 -17.29
N TRP A 381 0.12 18.31 -18.08
CA TRP A 381 -0.03 16.88 -18.28
C TRP A 381 1.04 16.11 -17.51
N THR A 382 0.64 15.11 -16.75
CA THR A 382 1.52 14.07 -16.21
C THR A 382 1.23 12.77 -16.93
N ILE A 383 2.27 12.11 -17.43
CA ILE A 383 2.16 10.83 -18.14
C ILE A 383 3.01 9.75 -17.46
N GLY A 384 2.54 8.53 -17.54
CA GLY A 384 3.26 7.33 -17.18
C GLY A 384 2.94 6.22 -18.18
N VAL A 385 3.96 5.61 -18.75
CA VAL A 385 3.83 4.40 -19.57
C VAL A 385 4.84 3.40 -19.08
N LEU A 386 4.39 2.20 -18.76
CA LEU A 386 5.23 1.07 -18.36
C LEU A 386 4.93 -0.10 -19.28
N ASP A 387 5.96 -0.73 -19.81
CA ASP A 387 5.89 -1.98 -20.55
C ASP A 387 6.87 -2.99 -19.94
N ALA A 388 6.44 -4.23 -19.78
CA ALA A 388 7.26 -5.31 -19.25
C ALA A 388 6.99 -6.61 -19.99
N LEU A 389 8.06 -7.38 -20.24
CA LEU A 389 8.02 -8.68 -20.87
C LEU A 389 8.60 -9.73 -19.93
N THR A 390 7.80 -10.77 -19.65
CA THR A 390 8.25 -11.94 -18.90
C THR A 390 8.48 -13.14 -19.81
N ASP A 391 9.39 -14.03 -19.39
CA ASP A 391 9.68 -15.23 -20.15
C ASP A 391 8.65 -16.34 -19.91
N ARG A 392 8.79 -17.38 -20.68
CA ARG A 392 8.07 -18.64 -20.55
C ARG A 392 8.81 -19.54 -19.56
N GLU A 393 8.13 -19.96 -18.48
CA GLU A 393 8.71 -20.87 -17.50
C GLU A 393 8.30 -22.33 -17.73
N GLN A 394 9.21 -23.24 -17.43
CA GLN A 394 8.99 -24.68 -17.52
C GLN A 394 9.34 -25.33 -16.19
N ALA A 395 8.52 -26.29 -15.78
CA ALA A 395 8.81 -27.18 -14.66
C ALA A 395 9.27 -28.55 -15.13
N TRP A 396 10.22 -29.13 -14.43
CA TRP A 396 10.53 -30.54 -14.58
C TRP A 396 9.51 -31.38 -13.83
N TYR A 397 9.16 -32.54 -14.40
CA TYR A 397 8.30 -33.52 -13.75
C TYR A 397 8.79 -34.95 -13.92
N ARG A 398 8.37 -35.81 -12.99
CA ARG A 398 8.53 -37.24 -13.05
C ARG A 398 7.24 -37.92 -12.58
N ASN A 399 6.73 -38.86 -13.39
CA ASN A 399 5.66 -39.79 -13.06
C ASN A 399 6.15 -41.21 -13.35
N GLY A 400 6.50 -41.95 -12.26
CA GLY A 400 7.11 -43.25 -12.38
C GLY A 400 8.45 -43.20 -13.16
N LEU A 401 8.50 -43.72 -14.36
CA LEU A 401 9.69 -43.75 -15.26
C LEU A 401 9.69 -42.57 -16.27
N GLU A 402 8.56 -41.90 -16.42
CA GLU A 402 8.45 -40.77 -17.35
C GLU A 402 9.04 -39.52 -16.70
N VAL A 403 9.99 -38.88 -17.37
CA VAL A 403 10.61 -37.60 -17.00
C VAL A 403 10.44 -36.63 -18.15
N GLY A 404 9.92 -35.44 -17.84
CA GLY A 404 9.66 -34.45 -18.86
C GLY A 404 9.71 -33.01 -18.33
N LYS A 405 9.40 -32.09 -19.23
CA LYS A 405 9.19 -30.68 -18.94
C LYS A 405 7.80 -30.24 -19.40
N GLN A 406 7.15 -29.41 -18.62
CA GLN A 406 5.89 -28.80 -18.98
C GLN A 406 5.97 -27.29 -18.78
N THR A 407 5.37 -26.53 -19.71
CA THR A 407 5.23 -25.08 -19.55
C THR A 407 4.27 -24.78 -18.40
N VAL A 408 4.74 -23.99 -17.43
CA VAL A 408 3.96 -23.58 -16.27
C VAL A 408 3.63 -22.09 -16.22
N GLU A 409 4.32 -21.29 -17.05
CA GLU A 409 3.99 -19.86 -17.24
C GLU A 409 4.22 -19.48 -18.72
N PRO A 410 3.30 -18.74 -19.36
CA PRO A 410 3.48 -18.28 -20.73
C PRO A 410 4.35 -17.03 -20.77
N MET A 411 5.02 -16.81 -21.91
CA MET A 411 5.59 -15.51 -22.21
C MET A 411 4.47 -14.47 -22.23
N THR A 412 4.64 -13.39 -21.46
CA THR A 412 3.57 -12.40 -21.23
C THR A 412 4.10 -10.97 -21.36
N ASN A 413 3.36 -10.16 -22.11
CA ASN A 413 3.58 -8.71 -22.17
C ASN A 413 2.56 -8.00 -21.26
N TYR A 414 3.04 -7.03 -20.49
CA TYR A 414 2.26 -6.17 -19.61
C TYR A 414 2.47 -4.71 -20.01
N LEU A 415 1.39 -4.01 -20.32
CA LEU A 415 1.40 -2.57 -20.59
C LEU A 415 0.51 -1.83 -19.61
N VAL A 416 1.02 -0.74 -19.05
CA VAL A 416 0.25 0.19 -18.23
C VAL A 416 0.50 1.60 -18.74
N ALA A 417 -0.57 2.29 -19.11
CA ALA A 417 -0.51 3.67 -19.59
C ALA A 417 -1.41 4.57 -18.73
N ARG A 418 -0.90 5.70 -18.33
CA ARG A 418 -1.57 6.69 -17.49
C ARG A 418 -1.33 8.09 -18.03
N ALA A 419 -2.38 8.90 -18.10
CA ALA A 419 -2.27 10.32 -18.39
C ALA A 419 -3.22 11.09 -17.49
N THR A 420 -2.74 12.17 -16.87
CA THR A 420 -3.55 13.06 -16.05
C THR A 420 -3.36 14.50 -16.46
N ARG A 421 -4.41 15.28 -16.43
CA ARG A 421 -4.40 16.71 -16.72
C ARG A 421 -4.92 17.51 -15.55
N GLU A 422 -4.19 18.56 -15.22
CA GLU A 422 -4.54 19.51 -14.18
C GLU A 422 -5.36 20.66 -14.79
N PHE A 423 -6.42 21.07 -14.09
CA PHE A 423 -7.29 22.20 -14.44
C PHE A 423 -7.20 23.25 -13.32
N GLY A 424 -6.19 24.11 -13.43
CA GLY A 424 -5.81 25.01 -12.34
C GLY A 424 -5.33 24.23 -11.10
N GLN A 425 -5.53 24.81 -9.91
CA GLN A 425 -5.14 24.19 -8.63
C GLN A 425 -6.31 23.44 -7.94
N ALA A 426 -7.42 23.28 -8.62
CA ALA A 426 -8.66 22.81 -8.00
C ALA A 426 -9.21 21.52 -8.58
N SER A 427 -8.75 21.09 -9.74
CA SER A 427 -9.30 19.89 -10.39
C SER A 427 -8.25 19.16 -11.19
N ARG A 428 -8.43 17.85 -11.29
CA ARG A 428 -7.64 16.94 -12.13
C ARG A 428 -8.55 15.90 -12.74
N ALA A 429 -8.30 15.55 -13.98
CA ALA A 429 -8.91 14.39 -14.62
C ALA A 429 -7.80 13.54 -15.27
N GLY A 430 -8.03 12.25 -15.41
CA GLY A 430 -7.06 11.35 -15.98
C GLY A 430 -7.70 10.14 -16.65
N PHE A 431 -6.86 9.44 -17.39
CA PHE A 431 -7.19 8.22 -18.10
C PHE A 431 -6.14 7.16 -17.75
N MET A 432 -6.56 5.92 -17.59
CA MET A 432 -5.69 4.76 -17.42
C MET A 432 -6.09 3.66 -18.39
N PHE A 433 -5.08 3.00 -18.95
CA PHE A 433 -5.24 1.80 -19.77
C PHE A 433 -4.24 0.75 -19.30
N THR A 434 -4.68 -0.51 -19.16
CA THR A 434 -3.81 -1.64 -18.92
C THR A 434 -4.09 -2.77 -19.90
N SER A 435 -3.04 -3.49 -20.29
CA SER A 435 -3.13 -4.62 -21.20
C SER A 435 -2.20 -5.74 -20.74
N VAL A 436 -2.68 -6.97 -20.77
CA VAL A 436 -1.91 -8.19 -20.56
C VAL A 436 -2.17 -9.12 -21.73
N ASN A 437 -1.11 -9.55 -22.42
CA ASN A 437 -1.19 -10.42 -23.58
C ASN A 437 -0.24 -11.61 -23.39
N ARG A 438 -0.76 -12.83 -23.50
CA ARG A 438 -0.04 -14.07 -23.23
C ARG A 438 0.10 -14.91 -24.49
N ARG A 439 1.25 -15.56 -24.63
CA ARG A 439 1.46 -16.60 -25.65
C ARG A 439 1.25 -17.96 -24.98
N LEU A 440 0.00 -18.39 -24.94
CA LEU A 440 -0.38 -19.63 -24.27
C LEU A 440 0.13 -20.86 -25.03
N SER A 441 0.46 -21.90 -24.28
CA SER A 441 0.64 -23.25 -24.78
C SER A 441 -0.63 -24.06 -24.54
N ASP A 442 -0.83 -25.15 -25.28
CA ASP A 442 -2.04 -25.97 -25.26
C ASP A 442 -2.48 -26.40 -23.85
N ASN A 443 -1.51 -26.66 -22.97
CA ASN A 443 -1.81 -27.03 -21.57
C ASN A 443 -2.23 -25.87 -20.66
N LEU A 444 -1.93 -24.62 -21.03
CA LEU A 444 -2.30 -23.42 -20.27
C LEU A 444 -3.54 -22.72 -20.83
N GLU A 445 -3.88 -22.96 -22.09
CA GLU A 445 -5.05 -22.38 -22.74
C GLU A 445 -6.37 -22.65 -22.01
N PRO A 446 -6.62 -23.85 -21.41
CA PRO A 446 -7.85 -24.11 -20.68
C PRO A 446 -7.97 -23.38 -19.35
N THR A 447 -6.87 -22.87 -18.80
CA THR A 447 -6.83 -22.31 -17.44
C THR A 447 -6.54 -20.82 -17.38
N LEU A 448 -5.80 -20.30 -18.37
CA LEU A 448 -5.37 -18.91 -18.38
C LEU A 448 -6.06 -18.11 -19.49
N ARG A 449 -6.39 -16.88 -19.19
CA ARG A 449 -6.87 -15.90 -20.16
C ARG A 449 -5.74 -15.49 -21.10
N GLU A 450 -6.00 -15.43 -22.39
CA GLU A 450 -5.03 -15.00 -23.40
C GLU A 450 -4.79 -13.49 -23.33
N ASN A 451 -5.89 -12.73 -23.26
CA ASN A 451 -5.84 -11.28 -23.25
C ASN A 451 -6.67 -10.71 -22.08
N ALA A 452 -6.17 -9.62 -21.46
CA ALA A 452 -6.91 -8.87 -20.47
C ALA A 452 -6.64 -7.37 -20.63
N TYR A 453 -7.71 -6.57 -20.64
CA TYR A 453 -7.68 -5.14 -20.84
C TYR A 453 -8.52 -4.43 -19.79
N PHE A 454 -8.05 -3.25 -19.35
CA PHE A 454 -8.85 -2.31 -18.58
C PHE A 454 -8.65 -0.91 -19.13
N GLY A 455 -9.75 -0.15 -19.25
CA GLY A 455 -9.74 1.27 -19.58
C GLY A 455 -10.62 2.04 -18.62
N GLY A 456 -10.12 3.17 -18.10
CA GLY A 456 -10.88 3.96 -17.14
C GLY A 456 -10.50 5.42 -17.08
N VAL A 457 -11.38 6.21 -16.50
CA VAL A 457 -11.22 7.66 -16.26
C VAL A 457 -11.44 7.95 -14.80
N ASP A 458 -10.69 8.91 -14.26
CA ASP A 458 -10.80 9.34 -12.87
C ASP A 458 -10.55 10.83 -12.73
N GLY A 459 -10.89 11.36 -11.58
CA GLY A 459 -10.59 12.74 -11.30
C GLY A 459 -11.05 13.21 -9.94
N TYR A 460 -10.77 14.47 -9.68
CA TYR A 460 -11.30 15.19 -8.52
C TYR A 460 -11.55 16.66 -8.83
N SER A 461 -12.43 17.25 -8.05
CA SER A 461 -12.68 18.69 -8.05
C SER A 461 -12.75 19.21 -6.62
N LEU A 462 -11.97 20.26 -6.33
CA LEU A 462 -12.01 21.01 -5.09
C LEU A 462 -12.90 22.23 -5.28
N PHE A 463 -13.78 22.50 -4.32
CA PHE A 463 -14.71 23.63 -4.36
C PHE A 463 -14.91 24.24 -2.97
N ARG A 464 -15.63 25.38 -2.88
CA ARG A 464 -15.81 26.16 -1.65
C ARG A 464 -14.46 26.44 -0.96
N ASP A 465 -13.58 27.17 -1.64
CA ASP A 465 -12.21 27.48 -1.18
C ASP A 465 -11.38 26.23 -0.83
N LYS A 466 -11.52 25.20 -1.66
CA LYS A 466 -10.86 23.90 -1.50
C LYS A 466 -11.23 23.16 -0.20
N SER A 467 -12.29 23.60 0.49
CA SER A 467 -12.76 22.96 1.71
C SER A 467 -13.53 21.67 1.47
N TRP A 468 -14.03 21.45 0.27
CA TRP A 468 -14.71 20.22 -0.15
C TRP A 468 -14.03 19.60 -1.34
N ILE A 469 -14.15 18.28 -1.44
CA ILE A 469 -13.65 17.49 -2.56
C ILE A 469 -14.74 16.55 -3.08
N LEU A 470 -14.85 16.48 -4.40
CA LEU A 470 -15.53 15.41 -5.11
C LEU A 470 -14.47 14.59 -5.81
N GLU A 471 -14.33 13.31 -5.45
CA GLU A 471 -13.51 12.33 -6.18
C GLU A 471 -14.43 11.38 -6.94
N TRP A 472 -14.02 10.99 -8.15
CA TRP A 472 -14.78 10.07 -8.97
C TRP A 472 -13.86 9.22 -9.84
N LEU A 473 -14.34 8.03 -10.18
CA LEU A 473 -13.73 7.18 -11.19
C LEU A 473 -14.79 6.30 -11.88
N GLY A 474 -14.47 5.85 -13.07
CA GLY A 474 -15.23 4.87 -13.82
C GLY A 474 -14.32 4.11 -14.77
N GLY A 475 -14.63 2.85 -15.02
CA GLY A 475 -13.82 2.04 -15.91
C GLY A 475 -14.50 0.73 -16.31
N MET A 476 -13.92 0.11 -17.33
CA MET A 476 -14.38 -1.16 -17.90
C MET A 476 -13.22 -2.12 -18.09
N SER A 477 -13.48 -3.39 -17.89
CA SER A 477 -12.55 -4.49 -18.20
C SER A 477 -13.10 -5.39 -19.31
N LEU A 478 -12.21 -5.99 -20.07
CA LEU A 478 -12.45 -7.04 -21.04
C LEU A 478 -11.38 -8.10 -20.88
N VAL A 479 -11.78 -9.35 -20.64
CA VAL A 479 -10.87 -10.49 -20.67
C VAL A 479 -11.32 -11.47 -21.74
N GLN A 480 -10.35 -12.12 -22.41
CA GLN A 480 -10.57 -13.06 -23.49
C GLN A 480 -9.71 -14.32 -23.30
N GLY A 481 -10.21 -15.46 -23.76
CA GLY A 481 -9.53 -16.73 -23.68
C GLY A 481 -10.39 -17.86 -24.28
N SER A 482 -9.95 -19.11 -24.13
CA SER A 482 -10.76 -20.27 -24.49
C SER A 482 -12.05 -20.32 -23.67
N GLU A 483 -13.03 -21.09 -24.14
CA GLU A 483 -14.26 -21.34 -23.40
C GLU A 483 -13.97 -21.85 -21.98
N ALA A 484 -13.01 -22.76 -21.82
CA ALA A 484 -12.62 -23.32 -20.53
C ALA A 484 -12.02 -22.26 -19.60
N ALA A 485 -11.13 -21.39 -20.10
CA ALA A 485 -10.51 -20.31 -19.32
C ALA A 485 -11.54 -19.27 -18.86
N ILE A 486 -12.51 -18.91 -19.71
CA ILE A 486 -13.57 -17.98 -19.37
C ILE A 486 -14.59 -18.63 -18.44
N ALA A 487 -14.90 -19.92 -18.61
CA ALA A 487 -15.72 -20.68 -17.67
C ALA A 487 -15.08 -20.76 -16.28
N ALA A 488 -13.75 -20.98 -16.20
CA ALA A 488 -13.00 -20.92 -14.94
C ALA A 488 -13.05 -19.51 -14.31
N THR A 489 -12.91 -18.45 -15.15
CA THR A 489 -13.04 -17.06 -14.71
C THR A 489 -14.44 -16.79 -14.14
N GLN A 490 -15.50 -17.25 -14.75
CA GLN A 490 -16.88 -17.11 -14.24
C GLN A 490 -17.09 -17.84 -12.90
N ARG A 491 -16.40 -18.95 -12.67
CA ARG A 491 -16.55 -19.76 -11.45
C ARG A 491 -15.65 -19.36 -10.28
N ASN A 492 -14.70 -18.47 -10.50
CA ASN A 492 -13.75 -18.10 -9.44
C ASN A 492 -14.42 -17.41 -8.23
N GLY A 493 -13.71 -17.41 -7.09
CA GLY A 493 -14.23 -16.90 -5.82
C GLY A 493 -14.63 -15.41 -5.80
N ALA A 494 -14.15 -14.61 -6.78
CA ALA A 494 -14.53 -13.21 -6.86
C ALA A 494 -15.98 -13.02 -7.34
N ARG A 495 -16.59 -13.96 -8.05
CA ARG A 495 -17.89 -13.75 -8.75
C ARG A 495 -18.90 -14.88 -8.70
N TYR A 496 -18.51 -16.16 -8.72
CA TYR A 496 -19.39 -17.32 -8.64
C TYR A 496 -20.65 -17.26 -9.54
N TYR A 497 -20.48 -17.12 -10.85
CA TYR A 497 -21.60 -17.09 -11.82
C TYR A 497 -22.48 -18.35 -11.81
N HIS A 498 -21.94 -19.46 -11.30
CA HIS A 498 -22.66 -20.74 -11.23
C HIS A 498 -23.53 -20.89 -9.97
N ARG A 499 -23.72 -19.83 -9.19
CA ARG A 499 -24.67 -19.85 -8.06
C ARG A 499 -26.08 -20.13 -8.56
N PRO A 500 -26.73 -21.17 -8.03
CA PRO A 500 -28.02 -21.64 -8.57
C PRO A 500 -29.21 -20.72 -8.23
N ASP A 501 -29.05 -19.84 -7.21
CA ASP A 501 -30.10 -18.93 -6.72
C ASP A 501 -29.87 -17.46 -7.16
N ALA A 502 -28.89 -17.18 -7.98
CA ALA A 502 -28.60 -15.82 -8.45
C ALA A 502 -29.40 -15.49 -9.70
N GLY A 503 -30.29 -14.50 -9.62
CA GLY A 503 -31.17 -14.12 -10.73
C GLY A 503 -30.57 -13.13 -11.73
N HIS A 504 -29.43 -12.48 -11.37
CA HIS A 504 -28.81 -11.39 -12.15
C HIS A 504 -27.57 -11.82 -12.93
N ILE A 505 -27.07 -13.02 -12.72
CA ILE A 505 -25.91 -13.60 -13.40
C ILE A 505 -26.26 -14.97 -13.98
N GLU A 506 -25.66 -15.30 -15.11
CA GLU A 506 -25.86 -16.58 -15.79
C GLU A 506 -24.51 -17.17 -16.16
N TYR A 507 -24.25 -18.39 -15.69
CA TYR A 507 -23.07 -19.14 -16.06
C TYR A 507 -23.23 -19.68 -17.48
N ASP A 508 -22.38 -19.25 -18.38
CA ASP A 508 -22.35 -19.69 -19.76
C ASP A 508 -20.95 -20.26 -20.08
N PRO A 509 -20.82 -21.60 -20.17
CA PRO A 509 -19.54 -22.26 -20.40
C PRO A 509 -18.99 -22.06 -21.82
N THR A 510 -19.76 -21.51 -22.75
CA THR A 510 -19.38 -21.31 -24.15
C THR A 510 -18.80 -19.92 -24.44
N ARG A 511 -18.77 -19.06 -23.43
CA ARG A 511 -18.17 -17.73 -23.58
C ARG A 511 -16.66 -17.79 -23.76
N THR A 512 -16.17 -16.97 -24.67
CA THR A 512 -14.75 -16.73 -24.93
C THR A 512 -14.27 -15.36 -24.42
N SER A 513 -15.19 -14.57 -23.82
CA SER A 513 -14.87 -13.27 -23.24
C SER A 513 -15.77 -12.94 -22.06
N LEU A 514 -15.27 -12.08 -21.17
CA LEU A 514 -16.06 -11.52 -20.08
C LEU A 514 -15.76 -10.02 -19.98
N THR A 515 -16.84 -9.22 -19.87
CA THR A 515 -16.76 -7.77 -19.69
C THR A 515 -17.37 -7.34 -18.37
N GLY A 516 -16.81 -6.29 -17.79
CA GLY A 516 -17.37 -5.70 -16.60
C GLY A 516 -17.06 -4.22 -16.48
N TRP A 517 -17.72 -3.55 -15.55
CA TRP A 517 -17.55 -2.12 -15.31
C TRP A 517 -17.54 -1.79 -13.83
N MET A 518 -17.04 -0.63 -13.52
CA MET A 518 -17.07 -0.07 -12.18
C MET A 518 -17.26 1.43 -12.19
N GLY A 519 -17.78 1.93 -11.07
CA GLY A 519 -17.89 3.36 -10.81
C GLY A 519 -17.77 3.65 -9.32
N ARG A 520 -17.18 4.81 -8.97
CA ARG A 520 -17.12 5.32 -7.59
C ARG A 520 -17.25 6.84 -7.60
N ALA A 521 -17.97 7.35 -6.63
CA ALA A 521 -18.03 8.77 -6.33
C ALA A 521 -17.95 8.99 -4.82
N MET A 522 -17.14 9.96 -4.39
CA MET A 522 -16.95 10.35 -3.00
C MET A 522 -17.03 11.86 -2.87
N LEU A 523 -17.90 12.34 -1.97
CA LEU A 523 -18.01 13.73 -1.57
C LEU A 523 -17.53 13.85 -0.12
N GLY A 524 -16.49 14.65 0.12
CA GLY A 524 -15.92 14.81 1.45
C GLY A 524 -15.56 16.26 1.78
N LYS A 525 -15.65 16.60 3.06
CA LYS A 525 -15.15 17.88 3.57
C LYS A 525 -13.74 17.71 4.12
N ARG A 526 -12.80 18.54 3.67
CA ARG A 526 -11.36 18.42 3.96
C ARG A 526 -10.91 19.26 5.14
N THR A 527 -11.67 20.30 5.49
CA THR A 527 -11.27 21.33 6.46
C THR A 527 -12.29 21.49 7.58
N GLY A 528 -11.87 22.16 8.67
CA GLY A 528 -12.70 22.37 9.84
C GLY A 528 -12.73 21.16 10.79
N LYS A 529 -13.41 21.32 11.92
CA LYS A 529 -13.52 20.27 12.94
C LYS A 529 -14.50 19.17 12.53
N TRP A 530 -15.59 19.51 11.86
CA TRP A 530 -16.60 18.56 11.38
C TRP A 530 -16.40 18.26 9.90
N ARG A 531 -16.18 16.99 9.57
CA ARG A 531 -15.79 16.50 8.24
C ARG A 531 -16.72 15.37 7.79
N PRO A 532 -17.90 15.69 7.23
CA PRO A 532 -18.74 14.67 6.62
C PRO A 532 -18.09 14.10 5.35
N ASN A 533 -18.36 12.82 5.09
CA ASN A 533 -17.95 12.08 3.91
C ASN A 533 -19.09 11.16 3.46
N PHE A 534 -19.37 11.13 2.16
CA PHE A 534 -20.34 10.26 1.53
C PHE A 534 -19.68 9.57 0.35
N GLN A 535 -19.86 8.25 0.26
CA GLN A 535 -19.27 7.50 -0.83
C GLN A 535 -20.24 6.43 -1.34
N VAL A 536 -20.22 6.24 -2.67
CA VAL A 536 -20.88 5.13 -3.37
C VAL A 536 -19.91 4.50 -4.33
N GLN A 537 -19.93 3.17 -4.42
CA GLN A 537 -19.15 2.38 -5.35
C GLN A 537 -19.99 1.24 -5.91
N ALA A 538 -19.85 0.96 -7.21
CA ALA A 538 -20.43 -0.21 -7.85
C ALA A 538 -19.34 -0.97 -8.60
N LEU A 539 -19.29 -2.29 -8.41
CA LEU A 539 -18.39 -3.25 -9.07
C LEU A 539 -19.26 -4.31 -9.72
N SER A 540 -19.42 -4.27 -11.04
CA SER A 540 -20.28 -5.22 -11.75
C SER A 540 -19.75 -6.67 -11.65
N PRO A 541 -20.62 -7.70 -11.75
CA PRO A 541 -20.20 -9.09 -11.64
C PRO A 541 -19.09 -9.51 -12.60
N GLY A 542 -19.09 -8.98 -13.82
CA GLY A 542 -18.12 -9.32 -14.86
C GLY A 542 -16.79 -8.58 -14.79
N LEU A 543 -16.60 -7.67 -13.82
CA LEU A 543 -15.36 -6.90 -13.69
C LEU A 543 -14.19 -7.84 -13.34
N GLU A 544 -13.10 -7.76 -14.13
CA GLU A 544 -11.87 -8.53 -13.88
C GLU A 544 -10.64 -7.64 -14.02
N LEU A 545 -9.82 -7.58 -12.97
CA LEU A 545 -8.61 -6.77 -12.92
C LEU A 545 -7.36 -7.57 -12.54
N ASN A 546 -7.50 -8.84 -12.12
CA ASN A 546 -6.43 -9.61 -11.46
C ASN A 546 -5.30 -10.08 -12.38
N ASP A 547 -5.34 -9.75 -13.67
CA ASP A 547 -4.24 -10.03 -14.60
C ASP A 547 -3.03 -9.10 -14.35
N VAL A 548 -3.27 -7.81 -14.08
CA VAL A 548 -2.25 -6.82 -13.74
C VAL A 548 -2.62 -5.99 -12.52
N GLY A 549 -3.85 -6.09 -12.03
CA GLY A 549 -4.37 -5.44 -10.85
C GLY A 549 -4.62 -6.40 -9.69
N TYR A 550 -5.32 -5.89 -8.67
CA TYR A 550 -5.79 -6.67 -7.53
C TYR A 550 -7.22 -6.28 -7.17
N LEU A 551 -8.12 -7.24 -7.24
CA LEU A 551 -9.53 -7.09 -6.88
C LEU A 551 -10.08 -8.44 -6.41
N PRO A 552 -10.25 -8.68 -5.11
CA PRO A 552 -10.66 -9.99 -4.58
C PRO A 552 -12.17 -10.24 -4.71
N ASN A 553 -12.99 -9.19 -4.83
CA ASN A 553 -14.44 -9.30 -4.83
C ASN A 553 -15.10 -8.34 -5.82
N VAL A 554 -16.15 -8.78 -6.49
CA VAL A 554 -17.01 -8.01 -7.40
C VAL A 554 -18.48 -8.27 -7.06
N ASP A 555 -19.42 -7.87 -7.94
CA ASP A 555 -20.84 -8.01 -7.69
C ASP A 555 -21.27 -7.27 -6.42
N ALA A 556 -20.92 -5.99 -6.34
CA ALA A 556 -21.15 -5.20 -5.14
C ALA A 556 -21.53 -3.76 -5.45
N VAL A 557 -22.54 -3.25 -4.77
CA VAL A 557 -22.89 -1.83 -4.66
C VAL A 557 -22.73 -1.44 -3.19
N SER A 558 -21.73 -0.61 -2.90
CA SER A 558 -21.36 -0.24 -1.53
C SER A 558 -21.61 1.24 -1.29
N THR A 559 -22.20 1.57 -0.15
CA THR A 559 -22.48 2.95 0.25
C THR A 559 -22.09 3.19 1.70
N HIS A 560 -21.64 4.39 2.01
CA HIS A 560 -21.51 4.85 3.38
C HIS A 560 -21.68 6.37 3.53
N ALA A 561 -22.07 6.74 4.75
CA ALA A 561 -22.01 8.09 5.27
C ALA A 561 -21.18 8.09 6.55
N VAL A 562 -20.17 8.96 6.61
CA VAL A 562 -19.29 9.12 7.77
C VAL A 562 -19.36 10.56 8.25
N LEU A 563 -19.41 10.74 9.55
CA LEU A 563 -19.22 12.05 10.19
C LEU A 563 -17.98 11.97 11.09
N HIS A 564 -16.95 12.72 10.73
CA HIS A 564 -15.70 12.79 11.48
C HIS A 564 -15.60 14.12 12.22
N TYR A 565 -15.34 14.07 13.51
CA TYR A 565 -14.98 15.19 14.37
C TYR A 565 -13.50 15.15 14.70
N LEU A 566 -12.76 16.22 14.36
CA LEU A 566 -11.35 16.38 14.66
C LEU A 566 -11.15 17.69 15.45
N ASN A 567 -10.70 17.58 16.68
CA ASN A 567 -10.28 18.72 17.48
C ASN A 567 -8.80 18.62 17.83
N THR A 568 -8.02 19.58 17.37
CA THR A 568 -6.57 19.68 17.58
C THR A 568 -6.21 20.82 18.55
N ASP A 569 -7.20 21.46 19.18
CA ASP A 569 -6.95 22.48 20.19
C ASP A 569 -6.35 21.81 21.43
N VAL A 570 -5.22 22.34 21.89
CA VAL A 570 -4.56 21.84 23.10
C VAL A 570 -5.35 22.30 24.33
N THR A 571 -5.88 21.35 25.09
CA THR A 571 -6.64 21.60 26.33
C THR A 571 -5.76 21.31 27.57
N LYS A 572 -6.35 21.38 28.76
CA LYS A 572 -5.70 20.97 30.01
C LYS A 572 -5.30 19.47 29.97
N TYR A 573 -6.05 18.61 29.26
CA TYR A 573 -5.90 17.16 29.31
C TYR A 573 -5.47 16.56 27.98
N THR A 574 -5.92 17.12 26.85
CA THR A 574 -5.77 16.53 25.52
C THR A 574 -5.05 17.47 24.56
N ARG A 575 -4.37 16.89 23.56
CA ARG A 575 -3.76 17.56 22.41
C ARG A 575 -4.59 17.37 21.15
N GLU A 576 -5.19 16.20 21.02
CA GLU A 576 -6.01 15.86 19.87
C GLU A 576 -7.16 14.94 20.29
N ILE A 577 -8.31 15.16 19.70
CA ILE A 577 -9.46 14.28 19.77
C ILE A 577 -9.96 14.07 18.35
N SER A 578 -9.97 12.83 17.89
CA SER A 578 -10.51 12.40 16.61
C SER A 578 -11.57 11.35 16.86
N VAL A 579 -12.80 11.61 16.44
CA VAL A 579 -13.93 10.67 16.57
C VAL A 579 -14.69 10.64 15.27
N TRP A 580 -14.93 9.45 14.73
CA TRP A 580 -15.83 9.32 13.61
C TRP A 580 -16.91 8.26 13.88
N GLY A 581 -18.06 8.46 13.29
CA GLY A 581 -19.14 7.50 13.24
C GLY A 581 -19.66 7.34 11.82
N SER A 582 -20.14 6.16 11.51
CA SER A 582 -20.59 5.82 10.16
C SER A 582 -21.85 4.97 10.16
N LYS A 583 -22.61 5.10 9.07
CA LYS A 583 -23.63 4.14 8.62
C LYS A 583 -23.22 3.64 7.26
N TYR A 584 -23.29 2.31 7.03
CA TYR A 584 -22.90 1.71 5.77
C TYR A 584 -23.85 0.56 5.37
N GLN A 585 -23.95 0.35 4.05
CA GLN A 585 -24.69 -0.75 3.44
C GLN A 585 -24.00 -1.21 2.16
N ASN A 586 -23.99 -2.52 1.93
CA ASN A 586 -23.56 -3.12 0.67
C ASN A 586 -24.66 -4.03 0.15
N PHE A 587 -24.82 -4.04 -1.16
CA PHE A 587 -25.75 -4.89 -1.89
C PHE A 587 -24.99 -5.63 -3.00
N ASN A 588 -25.44 -6.82 -3.39
CA ASN A 588 -25.08 -7.38 -4.67
C ASN A 588 -26.01 -6.83 -5.77
N PHE A 589 -25.78 -7.19 -7.02
CA PHE A 589 -26.61 -6.72 -8.14
C PHE A 589 -28.00 -7.40 -8.23
N ASP A 590 -28.26 -8.43 -7.41
CA ASP A 590 -29.61 -9.00 -7.21
C ASP A 590 -30.43 -8.18 -6.19
N GLY A 591 -29.79 -7.25 -5.50
CA GLY A 591 -30.42 -6.43 -4.45
C GLY A 591 -30.33 -7.02 -3.06
N ASP A 592 -29.63 -8.13 -2.88
CA ASP A 592 -29.39 -8.71 -1.56
C ASP A 592 -28.50 -7.82 -0.72
N LEU A 593 -28.87 -7.62 0.52
CA LEU A 593 -28.13 -6.82 1.51
C LEU A 593 -26.96 -7.63 2.06
N THR A 594 -25.75 -7.42 1.50
CA THR A 594 -24.54 -8.19 1.85
C THR A 594 -23.72 -7.56 2.98
N ALA A 595 -24.02 -6.34 3.37
CA ALA A 595 -23.51 -5.71 4.60
C ALA A 595 -24.47 -4.61 5.05
N ASN A 596 -24.68 -4.47 6.35
CA ASN A 596 -25.53 -3.45 6.92
C ASN A 596 -25.06 -3.16 8.35
N GLY A 597 -24.49 -1.99 8.62
CA GLY A 597 -23.95 -1.75 9.95
C GLY A 597 -23.68 -0.29 10.27
N ILE A 598 -23.24 -0.11 11.49
CA ILE A 598 -22.64 1.13 12.00
C ILE A 598 -21.25 0.80 12.53
N ALA A 599 -20.33 1.77 12.41
CA ALA A 599 -19.01 1.66 13.00
C ALA A 599 -18.55 3.03 13.49
N SER A 600 -17.71 3.03 14.50
CA SER A 600 -17.11 4.24 15.07
C SER A 600 -15.70 3.95 15.56
N ASP A 601 -14.87 4.98 15.56
CA ASP A 601 -13.54 4.94 16.11
C ASP A 601 -13.25 6.26 16.83
N THR A 602 -12.47 6.17 17.91
CA THR A 602 -12.05 7.30 18.72
C THR A 602 -10.55 7.23 18.95
N PHE A 603 -9.87 8.32 18.70
CA PHE A 603 -8.47 8.52 19.03
C PHE A 603 -8.32 9.78 19.88
N VAL A 604 -7.59 9.67 21.00
CA VAL A 604 -7.29 10.79 21.92
C VAL A 604 -5.80 10.79 22.22
N GLN A 605 -5.12 11.87 21.88
CA GLN A 605 -3.77 12.14 22.39
C GLN A 605 -3.83 12.99 23.65
N LEU A 606 -3.33 12.45 24.74
CA LEU A 606 -3.26 13.14 26.03
C LEU A 606 -2.11 14.17 26.04
N LYS A 607 -2.16 15.11 27.00
CA LYS A 607 -1.14 16.16 27.11
C LYS A 607 0.27 15.61 27.39
N ASN A 608 0.40 14.48 28.05
CA ASN A 608 1.64 13.75 28.30
C ASN A 608 2.08 12.84 27.15
N TYR A 609 1.45 12.97 25.96
CA TYR A 609 1.71 12.19 24.75
C TYR A 609 1.35 10.70 24.84
N TRP A 610 0.56 10.28 25.80
CA TRP A 610 -0.09 8.99 25.72
C TRP A 610 -1.21 9.05 24.71
N ASN A 611 -1.38 7.99 23.95
CA ASN A 611 -2.47 7.79 23.03
C ASN A 611 -3.46 6.80 23.63
N VAL A 612 -4.75 7.09 23.52
CA VAL A 612 -5.85 6.19 23.87
C VAL A 612 -6.77 6.11 22.66
N PHE A 613 -7.15 4.92 22.30
CA PHE A 613 -8.01 4.72 21.14
C PHE A 613 -9.03 3.59 21.41
N SER A 614 -10.18 3.69 20.78
CA SER A 614 -11.23 2.67 20.87
C SER A 614 -12.04 2.66 19.58
N TRP A 615 -12.57 1.50 19.27
CA TRP A 615 -13.51 1.32 18.16
C TRP A 615 -14.63 0.39 18.56
N PHE A 616 -15.78 0.56 17.91
CA PHE A 616 -16.89 -0.36 18.03
C PHE A 616 -17.65 -0.45 16.72
N GLY A 617 -18.37 -1.55 16.52
CA GLY A 617 -19.28 -1.69 15.43
C GLY A 617 -20.38 -2.70 15.71
N VAL A 618 -21.47 -2.50 14.99
CA VAL A 618 -22.61 -3.43 14.95
C VAL A 618 -22.93 -3.69 13.48
N GLN A 619 -22.98 -4.94 13.12
CA GLN A 619 -23.44 -5.40 11.83
C GLN A 619 -24.67 -6.26 12.05
N TRP A 620 -25.78 -5.90 11.42
CA TRP A 620 -27.01 -6.68 11.46
C TRP A 620 -26.93 -7.86 10.48
N ASP A 621 -27.90 -8.76 10.59
CA ASP A 621 -28.03 -9.90 9.67
C ASP A 621 -27.90 -9.46 8.22
N LYS A 622 -27.23 -10.30 7.46
CA LYS A 622 -26.94 -10.05 6.06
C LYS A 622 -27.08 -11.32 5.23
N ILE A 623 -27.19 -11.17 3.94
CA ILE A 623 -27.02 -12.27 3.01
C ILE A 623 -25.52 -12.43 2.72
N ASP A 624 -25.02 -13.67 2.87
CA ASP A 624 -23.71 -14.06 2.40
C ASP A 624 -23.86 -14.94 1.16
N ASP A 625 -23.47 -14.39 0.03
CA ASP A 625 -23.60 -15.04 -1.28
C ASP A 625 -22.32 -15.77 -1.70
N ARG A 626 -21.38 -15.97 -0.75
CA ARG A 626 -20.08 -16.59 -0.99
C ARG A 626 -19.70 -17.69 0.00
N LEU A 627 -20.38 -17.79 1.12
CA LEU A 627 -20.09 -18.76 2.17
C LEU A 627 -20.12 -20.20 1.65
N THR A 628 -21.03 -20.50 0.74
CA THR A 628 -21.20 -21.82 0.09
C THR A 628 -20.23 -22.09 -1.07
N ARG A 629 -19.32 -21.14 -1.37
CA ARG A 629 -18.30 -21.21 -2.45
C ARG A 629 -18.89 -21.56 -3.81
N GLY A 630 -19.93 -20.84 -4.22
CA GLY A 630 -20.62 -21.02 -5.51
C GLY A 630 -21.93 -21.81 -5.43
N GLY A 631 -22.35 -22.19 -4.24
CA GLY A 631 -23.71 -22.63 -3.94
C GLY A 631 -24.66 -21.47 -3.67
N PRO A 632 -25.85 -21.74 -3.11
CA PRO A 632 -26.85 -20.72 -2.83
C PRO A 632 -26.38 -19.77 -1.71
N ALA A 633 -26.93 -18.58 -1.71
CA ALA A 633 -26.73 -17.61 -0.64
C ALA A 633 -27.36 -18.08 0.68
N VAL A 634 -26.82 -17.63 1.80
CA VAL A 634 -27.28 -17.95 3.15
C VAL A 634 -27.46 -16.67 3.98
N VAL A 635 -28.25 -16.72 5.02
CA VAL A 635 -28.28 -15.67 6.04
C VAL A 635 -27.08 -15.83 6.95
N MET A 636 -26.36 -14.75 7.14
CA MET A 636 -25.26 -14.68 8.07
C MET A 636 -25.71 -13.80 9.26
N PRO A 637 -25.75 -14.36 10.46
CA PRO A 637 -26.17 -13.63 11.67
C PRO A 637 -25.31 -12.39 11.92
N GLY A 638 -25.89 -11.41 12.54
CA GLY A 638 -25.26 -10.18 12.95
C GLY A 638 -24.08 -10.38 13.89
N ASN A 639 -23.30 -9.33 14.08
CA ASN A 639 -22.21 -9.31 15.02
C ASN A 639 -22.03 -7.93 15.61
N HIS A 640 -21.42 -7.90 16.78
CA HIS A 640 -20.95 -6.67 17.40
C HIS A 640 -19.52 -6.85 17.91
N TYR A 641 -18.73 -5.81 17.77
CA TYR A 641 -17.36 -5.80 18.25
C TYR A 641 -17.04 -4.51 18.98
N ILE A 642 -16.17 -4.64 19.96
CA ILE A 642 -15.58 -3.53 20.68
C ILE A 642 -14.10 -3.79 20.88
N GLY A 643 -13.30 -2.78 20.65
CA GLY A 643 -11.88 -2.84 20.89
C GLY A 643 -11.35 -1.50 21.37
N GLY A 644 -10.12 -1.52 21.83
CA GLY A 644 -9.44 -0.32 22.25
C GLY A 644 -8.08 -0.61 22.83
N GLY A 645 -7.33 0.45 23.03
CA GLY A 645 -5.97 0.34 23.52
C GLY A 645 -5.37 1.66 23.94
N PHE A 646 -4.11 1.58 24.30
CA PHE A 646 -3.31 2.74 24.66
C PHE A 646 -1.84 2.52 24.37
N GLY A 647 -1.14 3.60 24.11
CA GLY A 647 0.31 3.61 23.94
C GLY A 647 0.95 4.74 24.73
N ASN A 648 2.20 4.55 25.12
CA ASN A 648 2.94 5.57 25.82
C ASN A 648 3.66 6.54 24.86
N ASP A 649 4.36 7.51 25.42
CA ASP A 649 5.18 8.46 24.67
C ASP A 649 6.34 7.77 23.93
N SER A 650 6.33 7.78 22.59
CA SER A 650 7.32 7.14 21.72
C SER A 650 8.74 7.73 21.80
N ARG A 651 8.96 8.88 22.50
CA ARG A 651 10.29 9.45 22.79
C ARG A 651 11.03 8.65 23.88
N LYS A 652 10.33 7.83 24.62
CA LYS A 652 10.94 7.02 25.67
C LYS A 652 11.81 5.94 25.05
N LYS A 653 12.91 5.58 25.74
CA LYS A 653 13.75 4.45 25.30
C LYS A 653 12.94 3.16 25.14
N LEU A 654 11.91 2.99 25.97
CA LEU A 654 10.92 1.95 25.87
C LEU A 654 9.58 2.57 25.53
N SER A 655 9.07 2.28 24.34
CA SER A 655 7.72 2.61 23.94
C SER A 655 6.92 1.32 23.71
N PHE A 656 5.63 1.39 24.00
CA PHE A 656 4.71 0.27 23.80
C PHE A 656 3.32 0.76 23.45
N GLU A 657 2.59 -0.10 22.76
CA GLU A 657 1.17 0.02 22.47
C GLU A 657 0.50 -1.33 22.75
N VAL A 658 -0.59 -1.30 23.51
CA VAL A 658 -1.41 -2.47 23.83
C VAL A 658 -2.82 -2.23 23.33
N TRP A 659 -3.42 -3.22 22.69
CA TRP A 659 -4.84 -3.18 22.36
C TRP A 659 -5.48 -4.56 22.42
N ALA A 660 -6.78 -4.57 22.64
CA ALA A 660 -7.60 -5.77 22.61
C ALA A 660 -8.92 -5.49 21.88
N GLU A 661 -9.45 -6.53 21.26
CA GLU A 661 -10.76 -6.54 20.61
C GLU A 661 -11.51 -7.80 20.99
N VAL A 662 -12.80 -7.64 21.25
CA VAL A 662 -13.76 -8.74 21.40
C VAL A 662 -14.87 -8.56 20.37
N MET A 663 -15.17 -9.60 19.66
CA MET A 663 -16.28 -9.71 18.72
C MET A 663 -17.20 -10.86 19.15
N ASN A 664 -18.50 -10.60 19.17
CA ASN A 664 -19.51 -11.62 19.37
C ASN A 664 -20.48 -11.62 18.20
N ARG A 665 -20.92 -12.80 17.80
CA ARG A 665 -21.93 -13.01 16.76
C ARG A 665 -23.21 -13.53 17.39
N ASP A 666 -24.32 -13.24 16.76
CA ASP A 666 -25.64 -13.61 17.27
C ASP A 666 -25.90 -15.13 17.19
N ASP A 667 -25.09 -15.88 16.42
CA ASP A 667 -25.07 -17.36 16.35
C ASP A 667 -24.24 -18.02 17.48
N GLY A 668 -23.62 -17.24 18.36
CA GLY A 668 -22.74 -17.75 19.41
C GLY A 668 -21.26 -17.81 19.02
N GLY A 669 -20.92 -17.42 17.78
CA GLY A 669 -19.52 -17.25 17.38
C GLY A 669 -18.85 -16.09 18.13
N GLU A 670 -17.56 -16.22 18.44
CA GLU A 670 -16.79 -15.21 19.17
C GLU A 670 -15.36 -15.08 18.62
N ALA A 671 -14.76 -13.93 18.81
CA ALA A 671 -13.33 -13.75 18.60
C ALA A 671 -12.76 -12.77 19.62
N THR A 672 -11.59 -13.11 20.14
CA THR A 672 -10.80 -12.22 21.01
C THR A 672 -9.39 -12.11 20.47
N THR A 673 -8.94 -10.87 20.27
CA THR A 673 -7.57 -10.58 19.85
C THR A 673 -6.92 -9.66 20.87
N VAL A 674 -5.68 -9.98 21.25
CA VAL A 674 -4.82 -9.13 22.08
C VAL A 674 -3.51 -8.94 21.38
N SER A 675 -3.04 -7.70 21.30
CA SER A 675 -1.77 -7.34 20.66
C SER A 675 -0.98 -6.40 21.55
N LEU A 676 0.33 -6.65 21.62
CA LEU A 676 1.32 -5.77 22.22
C LEU A 676 2.36 -5.43 21.15
N SER A 677 2.66 -4.17 20.96
CA SER A 677 3.81 -3.70 20.20
C SER A 677 4.77 -3.00 21.15
N THR A 678 5.99 -3.47 21.25
CA THR A 678 7.01 -2.89 22.12
C THR A 678 8.24 -2.54 21.29
N SER A 679 8.76 -1.35 21.46
CA SER A 679 10.02 -0.90 20.84
C SER A 679 10.97 -0.40 21.92
N TYR A 680 12.19 -0.94 21.94
CA TYR A 680 13.24 -0.58 22.88
C TYR A 680 14.47 -0.07 22.12
N ARG A 681 14.87 1.17 22.47
CA ARG A 681 16.02 1.87 21.89
C ARG A 681 17.06 2.10 22.98
N PRO A 682 17.96 1.13 23.25
CA PRO A 682 19.00 1.27 24.27
C PRO A 682 19.98 2.38 23.94
N THR A 683 20.33 2.52 22.65
CA THR A 683 21.19 3.57 22.09
C THR A 683 20.54 4.18 20.85
N PRO A 684 20.98 5.36 20.38
CA PRO A 684 20.51 5.91 19.11
C PRO A 684 20.68 5.00 17.89
N ALA A 685 21.62 4.06 17.96
CA ALA A 685 22.00 3.18 16.85
C ALA A 685 21.28 1.83 16.85
N ILE A 686 20.56 1.47 17.92
CA ILE A 686 19.95 0.15 18.05
C ILE A 686 18.46 0.31 18.37
N LEU A 687 17.61 -0.33 17.58
CA LEU A 687 16.19 -0.48 17.82
C LEU A 687 15.83 -1.97 17.84
N VAL A 688 15.16 -2.40 18.89
CA VAL A 688 14.56 -3.74 18.99
C VAL A 688 13.07 -3.60 19.15
N SER A 689 12.30 -4.26 18.29
CA SER A 689 10.84 -4.29 18.36
C SER A 689 10.33 -5.71 18.52
N VAL A 690 9.36 -5.91 19.40
CA VAL A 690 8.71 -7.21 19.66
C VAL A 690 7.20 -6.98 19.64
N SER A 691 6.52 -7.75 18.82
CA SER A 691 5.07 -7.56 18.57
C SER A 691 4.32 -8.89 18.61
N PRO A 692 4.02 -9.43 19.80
CA PRO A 692 3.14 -10.60 19.95
C PRO A 692 1.68 -10.22 19.68
N ARG A 693 0.98 -11.10 18.94
CA ARG A 693 -0.47 -11.05 18.75
C ARG A 693 -1.05 -12.43 19.00
N LEU A 694 -2.06 -12.49 19.86
CA LEU A 694 -2.82 -13.67 20.18
C LEU A 694 -4.24 -13.48 19.71
N THR A 695 -4.77 -14.43 18.93
CA THR A 695 -6.17 -14.50 18.51
C THR A 695 -6.75 -15.83 18.91
N ARG A 696 -7.91 -15.81 19.56
CA ARG A 696 -8.76 -16.97 19.79
C ARG A 696 -10.12 -16.68 19.17
N SER A 697 -10.64 -17.59 18.39
CA SER A 697 -11.95 -17.44 17.77
C SER A 697 -12.69 -18.76 17.67
N THR A 698 -13.99 -18.70 17.81
CA THR A 698 -14.94 -19.78 17.49
C THR A 698 -15.84 -19.28 16.37
N SER A 699 -15.82 -19.95 15.22
CA SER A 699 -16.76 -19.70 14.13
C SER A 699 -17.75 -20.85 14.08
N MET A 700 -19.03 -20.52 14.25
CA MET A 700 -20.10 -21.54 14.28
C MET A 700 -20.36 -22.16 12.89
N THR A 701 -19.96 -21.50 11.81
CA THR A 701 -20.30 -21.90 10.44
C THR A 701 -19.12 -21.68 9.52
N GLN A 702 -18.14 -22.60 9.57
CA GLN A 702 -16.99 -22.64 8.66
C GLN A 702 -17.26 -23.67 7.56
N TYR A 703 -17.08 -23.26 6.30
CA TYR A 703 -17.28 -24.15 5.14
C TYR A 703 -16.24 -25.28 5.15
N VAL A 704 -16.74 -26.52 4.95
CA VAL A 704 -15.93 -27.73 4.84
C VAL A 704 -15.91 -28.24 3.41
N GLY A 705 -17.08 -28.40 2.78
CA GLY A 705 -17.14 -28.94 1.41
C GLY A 705 -18.55 -28.95 0.81
N THR A 706 -18.59 -29.19 -0.49
CA THR A 706 -19.85 -29.40 -1.24
C THR A 706 -19.81 -30.78 -1.90
N PHE A 707 -20.87 -31.55 -1.75
CA PHE A 707 -20.98 -32.91 -2.23
C PHE A 707 -22.24 -33.07 -3.06
N GLU A 708 -22.23 -33.97 -4.05
CA GLU A 708 -23.39 -34.30 -4.86
C GLU A 708 -24.42 -35.04 -3.99
N ALA A 709 -25.66 -34.59 -4.02
CA ALA A 709 -26.80 -35.15 -3.28
C ALA A 709 -28.11 -34.88 -4.04
N PRO A 710 -28.38 -35.60 -5.15
CA PRO A 710 -29.52 -35.32 -6.04
C PRO A 710 -30.89 -35.30 -5.34
N GLU A 711 -31.02 -36.00 -4.24
CA GLU A 711 -32.24 -36.05 -3.41
C GLU A 711 -32.50 -34.73 -2.65
N LYS A 712 -31.49 -33.92 -2.44
CA LYS A 712 -31.60 -32.61 -1.73
C LYS A 712 -32.06 -31.50 -2.69
N THR A 713 -33.30 -31.56 -3.12
CA THR A 713 -33.84 -30.59 -4.10
C THR A 713 -33.88 -29.16 -3.58
N ALA A 714 -34.06 -28.96 -2.26
CA ALA A 714 -34.04 -27.64 -1.64
C ALA A 714 -32.69 -26.92 -1.77
N THR A 715 -31.60 -27.66 -1.85
CA THR A 715 -30.24 -27.16 -2.02
C THR A 715 -29.65 -27.47 -3.39
N PHE A 716 -30.54 -27.57 -4.41
CA PHE A 716 -30.20 -27.76 -5.83
C PHE A 716 -29.39 -29.04 -6.12
N GLY A 717 -29.74 -30.16 -5.42
CA GLY A 717 -29.07 -31.45 -5.60
C GLY A 717 -27.67 -31.54 -5.00
N ARG A 718 -27.34 -30.70 -4.01
CA ARG A 718 -26.06 -30.67 -3.36
C ARG A 718 -26.17 -30.58 -1.84
N GLN A 719 -25.22 -31.20 -1.16
CA GLN A 719 -25.03 -31.10 0.27
C GLN A 719 -23.88 -30.13 0.57
N TYR A 720 -24.15 -29.02 1.28
CA TYR A 720 -23.17 -28.06 1.73
C TYR A 720 -22.85 -28.31 3.19
N VAL A 721 -21.64 -28.77 3.45
CA VAL A 721 -21.19 -29.16 4.80
C VAL A 721 -20.39 -28.02 5.44
N PHE A 722 -20.74 -27.73 6.69
CA PHE A 722 -20.07 -26.77 7.55
C PHE A 722 -19.68 -27.43 8.88
N GLY A 723 -18.70 -26.87 9.55
CA GLY A 723 -18.32 -27.23 10.91
C GLY A 723 -18.18 -26.01 11.80
N THR A 724 -18.30 -26.21 13.09
CA THR A 724 -17.79 -25.24 14.06
C THR A 724 -16.28 -25.39 14.13
N ILE A 725 -15.53 -24.29 14.07
CA ILE A 725 -14.08 -24.30 14.22
C ILE A 725 -13.67 -23.46 15.44
N ASP A 726 -12.88 -24.08 16.31
CA ASP A 726 -12.13 -23.39 17.35
C ASP A 726 -10.70 -23.13 16.88
N GLN A 727 -10.36 -21.87 16.70
CA GLN A 727 -9.06 -21.46 16.18
C GLN A 727 -8.23 -20.70 17.21
N ARG A 728 -6.93 -20.98 17.25
CA ARG A 728 -5.95 -20.25 18.04
C ARG A 728 -4.78 -19.86 17.17
N THR A 729 -4.39 -18.59 17.23
CA THR A 729 -3.27 -18.07 16.46
C THR A 729 -2.32 -17.28 17.35
N LEU A 730 -1.04 -17.60 17.26
CA LEU A 730 0.07 -16.83 17.83
C LEU A 730 0.93 -16.32 16.68
N ASP A 731 1.04 -15.00 16.56
CA ASP A 731 1.96 -14.31 15.66
C ASP A 731 2.95 -13.49 16.51
N LEU A 732 4.25 -13.74 16.37
CA LEU A 732 5.30 -13.05 17.12
C LEU A 732 6.30 -12.41 16.15
N GLY A 733 6.15 -11.11 15.90
CA GLY A 733 7.12 -10.34 15.13
C GLY A 733 8.28 -9.87 16.02
N ILE A 734 9.52 -10.16 15.63
CA ILE A 734 10.75 -9.63 16.26
C ILE A 734 11.55 -8.92 15.18
N ARG A 735 11.89 -7.64 15.42
CA ARG A 735 12.76 -6.87 14.52
C ARG A 735 13.89 -6.25 15.31
N THR A 736 15.08 -6.26 14.73
CA THR A 736 16.25 -5.56 15.27
C THR A 736 16.88 -4.77 14.13
N GLU A 737 17.09 -3.48 14.38
CA GLU A 737 17.81 -2.60 13.50
C GLU A 737 19.07 -2.11 14.24
N TRP A 738 20.23 -2.36 13.66
CA TRP A 738 21.49 -1.91 14.18
C TRP A 738 22.26 -1.15 13.12
N THR A 739 22.37 0.16 13.32
CA THR A 739 23.11 1.07 12.45
C THR A 739 24.50 1.31 13.06
N MET A 740 25.50 0.63 12.53
CA MET A 740 26.89 0.71 13.02
C MET A 740 27.57 1.99 12.56
N SER A 741 27.20 2.51 11.39
CA SER A 741 27.62 3.79 10.84
C SER A 741 26.59 4.27 9.81
N ALA A 742 26.70 5.50 9.29
CA ALA A 742 25.84 6.00 8.20
C ALA A 742 25.86 5.10 6.94
N ARG A 743 26.90 4.26 6.79
CA ARG A 743 27.12 3.39 5.61
C ARG A 743 27.00 1.89 5.90
N LEU A 744 26.92 1.47 7.16
CA LEU A 744 26.87 0.07 7.54
C LEU A 744 25.74 -0.18 8.52
N SER A 745 24.79 -1.02 8.13
CA SER A 745 23.64 -1.39 8.95
C SER A 745 23.36 -2.88 8.87
N MET A 746 22.73 -3.39 9.91
CA MET A 746 22.21 -4.76 10.01
C MET A 746 20.75 -4.72 10.41
N GLN A 747 19.92 -5.47 9.74
CA GLN A 747 18.52 -5.70 10.06
C GLN A 747 18.28 -7.18 10.30
N LEU A 748 17.54 -7.49 11.35
CA LEU A 748 17.09 -8.84 11.65
C LEU A 748 15.57 -8.82 11.76
N TYR A 749 14.92 -9.76 11.10
CA TYR A 749 13.50 -10.06 11.24
C TYR A 749 13.34 -11.54 11.57
N LEU A 750 12.48 -11.84 12.53
CA LEU A 750 12.10 -13.20 12.89
C LEU A 750 10.62 -13.23 13.23
N GLN A 751 9.88 -14.18 12.64
CA GLN A 751 8.46 -14.38 12.87
C GLN A 751 8.15 -15.86 13.11
N PRO A 752 8.14 -16.34 14.35
CA PRO A 752 7.43 -17.55 14.70
C PRO A 752 5.92 -17.31 14.57
N PHE A 753 5.24 -18.23 13.90
CA PHE A 753 3.82 -18.21 13.67
C PHE A 753 3.23 -19.61 13.92
N ILE A 754 2.17 -19.67 14.72
CA ILE A 754 1.47 -20.92 15.04
C ILE A 754 -0.02 -20.66 14.90
N ALA A 755 -0.72 -21.51 14.16
CA ALA A 755 -2.17 -21.48 14.06
C ALA A 755 -2.72 -22.90 14.09
N SER A 756 -3.67 -23.16 14.98
CA SER A 756 -4.41 -24.41 15.04
C SER A 756 -5.90 -24.17 14.84
N GLY A 757 -6.59 -25.12 14.24
CA GLY A 757 -8.06 -25.13 14.08
C GLY A 757 -8.58 -26.52 14.32
N ASP A 758 -9.50 -26.63 15.28
CA ASP A 758 -10.18 -27.88 15.64
C ASP A 758 -11.63 -27.80 15.17
N TYR A 759 -12.04 -28.67 14.27
CA TYR A 759 -13.37 -28.70 13.71
C TYR A 759 -14.26 -29.71 14.45
N HIS A 760 -15.49 -29.30 14.77
CA HIS A 760 -16.48 -30.17 15.41
C HIS A 760 -17.90 -29.73 15.00
N SER A 761 -18.90 -30.45 15.52
CA SER A 761 -20.32 -30.11 15.34
C SER A 761 -20.69 -29.87 13.89
N PHE A 762 -20.36 -30.83 13.01
CA PHE A 762 -20.65 -30.73 11.60
C PHE A 762 -22.15 -30.62 11.35
N LYS A 763 -22.51 -29.82 10.36
CA LYS A 763 -23.87 -29.51 9.98
C LYS A 763 -24.00 -29.27 8.49
N GLU A 764 -25.21 -29.37 7.95
CA GLU A 764 -25.49 -29.08 6.57
C GLU A 764 -26.57 -28.03 6.40
N LEU A 765 -26.48 -27.24 5.32
CA LEU A 765 -27.47 -26.25 4.96
C LEU A 765 -28.79 -26.95 4.61
N VAL A 766 -29.94 -26.56 5.24
CA VAL A 766 -31.27 -27.14 4.98
C VAL A 766 -31.89 -26.48 3.75
N ARG A 767 -31.84 -25.16 3.64
CA ARG A 767 -32.41 -24.37 2.54
C ARG A 767 -31.66 -23.08 2.28
N PRO A 768 -31.69 -22.58 1.04
CA PRO A 768 -31.11 -21.31 0.66
C PRO A 768 -31.72 -20.12 1.42
N ARG A 769 -30.92 -19.03 1.55
CA ARG A 769 -31.35 -17.74 2.12
C ARG A 769 -31.93 -17.84 3.53
N ASP A 770 -31.44 -18.83 4.29
CA ASP A 770 -31.80 -19.11 5.67
C ASP A 770 -30.52 -19.32 6.50
N ASP A 771 -30.66 -19.32 7.80
CA ASP A 771 -29.62 -19.68 8.78
C ASP A 771 -29.90 -21.04 9.45
N GLU A 772 -30.84 -21.82 8.89
CA GLU A 772 -31.20 -23.15 9.40
C GLU A 772 -30.22 -24.21 8.89
N TYR A 773 -29.57 -24.86 9.82
CA TYR A 773 -28.67 -25.98 9.57
C TYR A 773 -29.14 -27.25 10.30
N ALA A 774 -29.11 -28.36 9.62
CA ALA A 774 -29.34 -29.67 10.23
C ALA A 774 -28.01 -30.25 10.75
N PRO A 775 -27.98 -30.80 11.97
CA PRO A 775 -26.78 -31.49 12.46
C PRO A 775 -26.46 -32.69 11.55
N LEU A 776 -25.20 -32.86 11.23
CA LEU A 776 -24.70 -33.96 10.43
C LEU A 776 -23.99 -34.97 11.37
N ALA A 777 -24.58 -36.16 11.54
CA ALA A 777 -23.95 -37.22 12.29
C ALA A 777 -22.75 -37.73 11.52
N THR A 778 -21.55 -37.54 12.07
CA THR A 778 -20.29 -37.99 11.49
C THR A 778 -19.62 -39.04 12.38
N ILE A 779 -18.95 -40.00 11.76
CA ILE A 779 -18.07 -40.97 12.42
C ILE A 779 -16.67 -40.70 11.94
N TYR A 780 -15.77 -40.44 12.86
CA TYR A 780 -14.37 -40.28 12.53
C TYR A 780 -13.66 -41.64 12.42
N ASP A 781 -12.92 -41.83 11.33
CA ASP A 781 -12.11 -43.03 11.07
C ASP A 781 -10.64 -42.64 11.16
N GLU A 782 -9.96 -43.07 12.19
CA GLU A 782 -8.55 -42.82 12.42
C GLU A 782 -7.64 -43.41 11.33
N ALA A 783 -8.01 -44.53 10.72
CA ALA A 783 -7.20 -45.22 9.71
C ALA A 783 -7.12 -44.42 8.42
N THR A 784 -8.19 -43.71 8.06
CA THR A 784 -8.27 -42.88 6.85
C THR A 784 -8.14 -41.38 7.11
N ASN A 785 -8.04 -40.98 8.39
CA ASN A 785 -8.06 -39.58 8.83
C ASN A 785 -9.23 -38.80 8.19
N ALA A 786 -10.43 -39.36 8.23
CA ALA A 786 -11.59 -38.81 7.55
C ALA A 786 -12.86 -38.97 8.38
N TYR A 787 -13.85 -38.14 8.08
CA TYR A 787 -15.20 -38.24 8.61
C TYR A 787 -16.13 -38.89 7.59
N ALA A 788 -16.86 -39.90 8.01
CA ALA A 788 -17.93 -40.50 7.25
C ALA A 788 -19.29 -40.05 7.81
N ALA A 789 -20.20 -39.61 6.93
CA ALA A 789 -21.57 -39.30 7.23
C ALA A 789 -22.47 -40.05 6.24
N SER A 790 -23.55 -40.63 6.65
CA SER A 790 -24.50 -41.49 5.90
C SER A 790 -24.24 -41.76 4.39
N GLN A 791 -23.95 -40.75 3.58
CA GLN A 791 -23.66 -40.84 2.14
C GLN A 791 -22.45 -39.99 1.72
N THR A 792 -21.75 -39.35 2.67
CA THR A 792 -20.65 -38.38 2.40
C THR A 792 -19.46 -38.71 3.24
N ALA A 793 -18.27 -38.65 2.65
CA ALA A 793 -17.01 -38.75 3.37
C ALA A 793 -16.13 -37.54 3.01
N PHE A 794 -15.45 -36.99 3.99
CA PHE A 794 -14.51 -35.89 3.79
C PHE A 794 -13.32 -36.03 4.73
N GLY A 795 -12.15 -35.59 4.27
CA GLY A 795 -10.93 -35.59 5.07
C GLY A 795 -11.09 -34.76 6.35
N ASN A 796 -10.30 -35.10 7.37
CA ASN A 796 -10.26 -34.31 8.59
C ASN A 796 -9.81 -32.87 8.25
N PRO A 797 -10.63 -31.83 8.51
CA PRO A 797 -10.26 -30.44 8.22
C PRO A 797 -9.40 -29.80 9.33
N ASP A 798 -9.15 -30.51 10.44
CA ASP A 798 -8.30 -30.00 11.51
C ASP A 798 -6.89 -29.69 11.00
N PHE A 799 -6.26 -28.67 11.57
CA PHE A 799 -4.91 -28.31 11.20
C PHE A 799 -4.11 -27.75 12.37
N ASN A 800 -2.80 -27.97 12.31
CA ASN A 800 -1.83 -27.29 13.17
C ASN A 800 -0.68 -26.79 12.27
N PHE A 801 -0.78 -25.53 11.88
CA PHE A 801 0.21 -24.88 11.02
C PHE A 801 1.25 -24.18 11.89
N ARG A 802 2.52 -24.50 11.66
CA ARG A 802 3.66 -23.86 12.31
C ARG A 802 4.60 -23.30 11.25
N SER A 803 5.07 -22.09 11.46
CA SER A 803 6.01 -21.47 10.54
C SER A 803 7.04 -20.63 11.31
N VAL A 804 8.27 -20.66 10.83
CA VAL A 804 9.32 -19.72 11.25
C VAL A 804 9.84 -19.06 9.98
N ARG A 805 9.67 -17.75 9.90
CA ARG A 805 10.25 -16.92 8.85
C ARG A 805 11.26 -15.98 9.46
N GLY A 806 12.40 -15.83 8.80
CA GLY A 806 13.44 -14.93 9.26
C GLY A 806 14.24 -14.37 8.10
N SER A 807 14.76 -13.17 8.30
CA SER A 807 15.77 -12.60 7.43
C SER A 807 16.80 -11.84 8.24
N ALA A 808 18.06 -11.94 7.86
CA ALA A 808 19.12 -11.08 8.34
C ALA A 808 19.80 -10.42 7.14
N VAL A 809 19.88 -9.11 7.19
CA VAL A 809 20.39 -8.28 6.10
C VAL A 809 21.49 -7.40 6.63
N VAL A 810 22.69 -7.54 6.09
CA VAL A 810 23.79 -6.60 6.28
C VAL A 810 23.92 -5.78 5.02
N ARG A 811 23.79 -4.44 5.12
CA ARG A 811 23.98 -3.51 4.02
C ARG A 811 25.22 -2.66 4.28
N TRP A 812 26.11 -2.65 3.31
CA TRP A 812 27.30 -1.82 3.33
C TRP A 812 27.36 -0.95 2.08
N GLU A 813 27.13 0.35 2.24
CA GLU A 813 27.28 1.34 1.20
C GLU A 813 28.73 1.82 1.16
N PHE A 814 29.53 1.22 0.28
CA PHE A 814 30.95 1.54 0.20
C PHE A 814 31.23 2.84 -0.57
N ARG A 815 30.28 3.28 -1.41
CA ARG A 815 30.23 4.59 -2.09
C ARG A 815 28.77 5.05 -2.21
N PRO A 816 28.48 6.36 -2.28
CA PRO A 816 27.13 6.83 -2.55
C PRO A 816 26.53 6.13 -3.79
N GLY A 817 25.35 5.55 -3.64
CA GLY A 817 24.66 4.79 -4.70
C GLY A 817 25.23 3.40 -5.00
N SER A 818 26.26 2.93 -4.28
CA SER A 818 26.84 1.58 -4.46
C SER A 818 26.83 0.81 -3.15
N ALA A 819 26.12 -0.29 -3.09
CA ALA A 819 25.96 -1.07 -1.87
C ALA A 819 26.20 -2.57 -2.08
N LEU A 820 26.77 -3.20 -1.07
CA LEU A 820 26.84 -4.66 -0.92
C LEU A 820 25.79 -5.09 0.08
N TYR A 821 25.01 -6.09 -0.29
CA TYR A 821 24.06 -6.74 0.59
C TYR A 821 24.51 -8.18 0.86
N VAL A 822 24.50 -8.57 2.12
CA VAL A 822 24.60 -9.98 2.53
C VAL A 822 23.28 -10.32 3.19
N VAL A 823 22.55 -11.23 2.57
CA VAL A 823 21.19 -11.59 2.97
C VAL A 823 21.12 -13.06 3.35
N TRP A 824 20.58 -13.36 4.52
CA TRP A 824 20.19 -14.69 4.94
C TRP A 824 18.67 -14.71 5.14
N ASN A 825 18.02 -15.65 4.47
CA ASN A 825 16.58 -15.87 4.59
C ASN A 825 16.30 -17.29 5.08
N GLU A 826 15.38 -17.40 6.02
CA GLU A 826 14.88 -18.67 6.55
C GLU A 826 13.37 -18.75 6.35
N ASN A 827 12.91 -19.86 5.78
CA ASN A 827 11.48 -20.12 5.62
C ASN A 827 11.23 -21.61 5.92
N ARG A 828 10.70 -21.88 7.10
CA ARG A 828 10.29 -23.22 7.51
C ARG A 828 8.81 -23.21 7.83
N SER A 829 8.09 -24.19 7.33
CA SER A 829 6.70 -24.43 7.69
C SER A 829 6.41 -25.91 7.77
N ASP A 830 5.51 -26.26 8.67
CA ASP A 830 5.00 -27.60 8.88
C ASP A 830 3.49 -27.55 9.09
N VAL A 831 2.79 -28.54 8.57
CA VAL A 831 1.33 -28.74 8.76
C VAL A 831 1.16 -30.14 9.32
N VAL A 832 0.72 -30.22 10.57
CA VAL A 832 0.52 -31.49 11.28
C VAL A 832 -0.97 -31.77 11.44
#